data_15754828511c4ee3ddb1577a5848f8c7
#
_entry.id   15754828511c4ee3ddb1577a5848f8c7
#
_cell.length_a   1.000
_cell.length_b   1.000
_cell.length_c   1.000
_cell.angle_alpha   90.00
_cell.angle_beta   90.00
_cell.angle_gamma   90.00
#
_symmetry.space_group_name_H-M   'P 1'
#
loop_
_entity.id
_entity.type
_entity.pdbx_description
1 polymer ?
#
loop_
_entity_poly.entity_id
_entity_poly.type
_entity_poly.pdbx_seq_one_letter_code
_entity_poly.pdbx_strand_id
1 'polypeptide(L)'
;MELSIDVETYCACPIKYGAQRYVDDTTFEILLFAYSFDDEPVEVIDMTKHPLPERVVDALYNKEITKTAFNAAFEMLCLKKYFPDADFTNWECTSVLALYCSLPASLDNVSKALRLGEAKDSRGKRLIQFFSVPRKPTKTNPKTRNMPEDAPDKWAEFIEYNRQDVVVEKAIRKRLLSLKPPTIEHEYWLLDQDINWRGVKVDMDLVDAALQCNDEIVEKATASSARLTGLDNPNSTLQLKDWLSNQLGYEIETMRKDDVSDLLSRDIPSDVRTVLKNRQVLGNSSIKKYLAMKNAVCSDGRIHGMLQFYGAMRSGRWVGRVVQLQNLPRNYLEDLDTARDVLKSRDVELLDLLYGNPGDVIKQLIRTALVAEDGHRFIVADFSAIEARVIAWLAHEQWRQDVFAQGGDIYCASASSMFHVPVVKHGVNGHLRQKGKVAELALGYGGGVGAMKSMDSKGEIPESELPGIIEAWRRASPRITRFWKDADTAAKKVVKTGEPVRIRQGNIRFFKSKGFMFIELPSGRRLAYARPRIGLNRFGSESIEYDGMDQVKNTWGRVETYGGKLVENIVQAVARDCLAASMLRLAKAGYKIVAHIHDEVVIEAPIGEGSLDEVIDIMCKPEPWNEGLILNAAGFENPYYMKD
;
A
#
# COMPACT_ATOMS: atom_id res chain seq x y z
N MET A 1 -2.82 -6.35 33.65
CA MET A 1 -4.26 -6.34 33.36
C MET A 1 -4.43 -5.99 31.90
N GLU A 2 -5.28 -6.71 31.19
CA GLU A 2 -5.59 -6.49 29.79
C GLU A 2 -7.08 -6.17 29.63
N LEU A 3 -7.44 -5.22 28.77
CA LEU A 3 -8.81 -4.86 28.42
C LEU A 3 -9.02 -5.09 26.93
N SER A 4 -9.74 -6.15 26.57
CA SER A 4 -10.13 -6.45 25.19
C SER A 4 -11.40 -5.69 24.84
N ILE A 5 -11.44 -5.05 23.66
CA ILE A 5 -12.51 -4.14 23.23
C ILE A 5 -12.92 -4.47 21.78
N ASP A 6 -14.21 -4.32 21.49
CA ASP A 6 -14.76 -4.25 20.13
C ASP A 6 -15.96 -3.29 20.11
N VAL A 7 -16.10 -2.47 19.07
CA VAL A 7 -17.17 -1.48 18.97
C VAL A 7 -17.97 -1.66 17.69
N GLU A 8 -19.30 -1.52 17.83
CA GLU A 8 -20.20 -1.38 16.69
C GLU A 8 -20.69 0.06 16.58
N THR A 9 -20.70 0.60 15.37
CA THR A 9 -20.89 2.03 15.13
C THR A 9 -21.94 2.31 14.07
N TYR A 10 -22.48 3.54 14.06
CA TYR A 10 -23.28 4.08 12.95
C TYR A 10 -22.68 5.38 12.45
N CYS A 11 -22.78 5.59 11.13
CA CYS A 11 -22.52 6.88 10.52
C CYS A 11 -23.24 7.01 9.17
N ALA A 12 -23.70 8.22 8.83
CA ALA A 12 -24.25 8.51 7.51
C ALA A 12 -23.15 8.56 6.43
N CYS A 13 -21.92 8.89 6.79
CA CYS A 13 -20.77 8.85 5.90
C CYS A 13 -20.34 7.39 5.64
N PRO A 14 -20.18 6.96 4.37
CA PRO A 14 -19.71 5.62 4.07
C PRO A 14 -18.27 5.38 4.52
N ILE A 15 -18.02 4.29 5.27
CA ILE A 15 -16.68 3.92 5.77
C ILE A 15 -15.64 3.71 4.66
N LYS A 16 -16.07 3.44 3.43
CA LYS A 16 -15.17 3.32 2.27
C LYS A 16 -14.41 4.61 1.92
N TYR A 17 -14.84 5.75 2.45
CA TYR A 17 -14.16 7.04 2.29
C TYR A 17 -13.00 7.23 3.27
N GLY A 18 -12.81 6.30 4.19
CA GLY A 18 -11.77 6.30 5.21
C GLY A 18 -12.36 6.28 6.62
N ALA A 19 -11.72 5.55 7.54
CA ALA A 19 -12.19 5.43 8.92
C ALA A 19 -12.21 6.80 9.62
N GLN A 20 -11.20 7.65 9.39
CA GLN A 20 -11.15 8.99 9.97
C GLN A 20 -12.29 9.86 9.46
N ARG A 21 -12.54 9.87 8.13
CA ARG A 21 -13.66 10.63 7.55
C ARG A 21 -15.01 10.12 8.07
N TYR A 22 -15.12 8.81 8.31
CA TYR A 22 -16.29 8.19 8.91
C TYR A 22 -16.51 8.67 10.36
N VAL A 23 -15.46 8.66 11.18
CA VAL A 23 -15.53 9.11 12.59
C VAL A 23 -15.65 10.63 12.71
N ASP A 24 -15.05 11.41 11.81
CA ASP A 24 -15.14 12.87 11.77
C ASP A 24 -16.56 13.37 11.51
N ASP A 25 -17.38 12.60 10.82
CA ASP A 25 -18.75 12.97 10.49
C ASP A 25 -19.61 13.23 11.75
N THR A 26 -20.48 14.23 11.68
CA THR A 26 -21.35 14.65 12.80
C THR A 26 -22.40 13.61 13.19
N THR A 27 -22.70 12.67 12.30
CA THR A 27 -23.67 11.59 12.52
C THR A 27 -23.04 10.31 13.11
N PHE A 28 -21.73 10.33 13.36
CA PHE A 28 -21.03 9.18 13.93
C PHE A 28 -21.44 8.91 15.37
N GLU A 29 -21.77 7.67 15.67
CA GLU A 29 -22.11 7.17 17.00
C GLU A 29 -21.53 5.78 17.25
N ILE A 30 -21.09 5.51 18.50
CA ILE A 30 -20.84 4.16 18.97
C ILE A 30 -22.18 3.58 19.44
N LEU A 31 -22.61 2.47 18.87
CA LEU A 31 -23.87 1.80 19.16
C LEU A 31 -23.73 0.78 20.27
N LEU A 32 -22.71 -0.08 20.17
CA LEU A 32 -22.40 -1.16 21.10
C LEU A 32 -20.92 -1.09 21.47
N PHE A 33 -20.62 -1.40 22.72
CA PHE A 33 -19.28 -1.51 23.24
C PHE A 33 -19.11 -2.82 23.99
N ALA A 34 -18.45 -3.79 23.37
CA ALA A 34 -18.11 -5.07 24.00
C ALA A 34 -16.72 -4.98 24.65
N TYR A 35 -16.59 -5.53 25.85
CA TYR A 35 -15.32 -5.54 26.57
C TYR A 35 -15.15 -6.75 27.48
N SER A 36 -13.91 -7.05 27.82
CA SER A 36 -13.56 -8.05 28.84
C SER A 36 -12.22 -7.71 29.46
N PHE A 37 -12.14 -7.75 30.80
CA PHE A 37 -10.90 -7.68 31.54
C PHE A 37 -10.30 -9.08 31.71
N ASP A 38 -9.02 -9.24 31.39
CA ASP A 38 -8.28 -10.51 31.51
C ASP A 38 -9.12 -11.73 31.06
N ASP A 39 -9.43 -12.65 31.97
CA ASP A 39 -10.26 -13.85 31.67
C ASP A 39 -11.74 -13.68 32.12
N GLU A 40 -12.19 -12.47 32.45
CA GLU A 40 -13.60 -12.22 32.80
C GLU A 40 -14.52 -12.48 31.60
N PRO A 41 -15.81 -12.78 31.85
CA PRO A 41 -16.81 -12.88 30.79
C PRO A 41 -16.89 -11.58 29.98
N VAL A 42 -17.19 -11.71 28.68
CA VAL A 42 -17.40 -10.53 27.81
C VAL A 42 -18.74 -9.88 28.15
N GLU A 43 -18.71 -8.61 28.46
CA GLU A 43 -19.89 -7.76 28.63
C GLU A 43 -20.10 -6.87 27.42
N VAL A 44 -21.34 -6.49 27.13
CA VAL A 44 -21.69 -5.56 26.04
C VAL A 44 -22.57 -4.46 26.60
N ILE A 45 -22.18 -3.22 26.35
CA ILE A 45 -22.95 -2.04 26.70
C ILE A 45 -23.71 -1.52 25.47
N ASP A 46 -25.03 -1.43 25.58
CA ASP A 46 -25.87 -0.72 24.61
C ASP A 46 -25.71 0.80 24.85
N MET A 47 -24.81 1.42 24.05
CA MET A 47 -24.44 2.83 24.17
C MET A 47 -25.59 3.76 23.78
N THR A 48 -26.65 3.24 23.15
CA THR A 48 -27.85 4.03 22.88
C THR A 48 -28.68 4.29 24.13
N LYS A 49 -28.42 3.55 25.23
CA LYS A 49 -29.17 3.60 26.48
C LYS A 49 -28.34 3.89 27.72
N HIS A 50 -27.09 3.44 27.73
CA HIS A 50 -26.23 3.48 28.90
C HIS A 50 -24.86 4.04 28.58
N PRO A 51 -24.25 4.85 29.45
CA PRO A 51 -22.85 5.24 29.35
C PRO A 51 -21.92 4.05 29.68
N LEU A 52 -20.64 4.19 29.33
CA LEU A 52 -19.63 3.22 29.74
C LEU A 52 -19.52 3.16 31.28
N PRO A 53 -19.31 1.97 31.86
CA PRO A 53 -19.00 1.80 33.27
C PRO A 53 -17.73 2.57 33.67
N GLU A 54 -17.72 3.15 34.87
CA GLU A 54 -16.58 3.91 35.39
C GLU A 54 -15.26 3.11 35.34
N ARG A 55 -15.30 1.82 35.71
CA ARG A 55 -14.14 0.90 35.59
C ARG A 55 -13.55 0.85 34.18
N VAL A 56 -14.39 0.90 33.15
CA VAL A 56 -13.93 0.88 31.76
C VAL A 56 -13.32 2.22 31.39
N VAL A 57 -13.97 3.33 31.79
CA VAL A 57 -13.45 4.69 31.55
C VAL A 57 -12.09 4.85 32.23
N ASP A 58 -11.97 4.47 33.50
CA ASP A 58 -10.70 4.54 34.24
C ASP A 58 -9.59 3.72 33.55
N ALA A 59 -9.94 2.54 33.01
CA ALA A 59 -9.00 1.70 32.29
C ALA A 59 -8.52 2.32 30.97
N LEU A 60 -9.36 3.10 30.27
CA LEU A 60 -8.96 3.81 29.07
C LEU A 60 -7.89 4.88 29.34
N TYR A 61 -7.92 5.52 30.50
CA TYR A 61 -6.92 6.52 30.93
C TYR A 61 -5.68 5.90 31.59
N ASN A 62 -5.75 4.64 32.01
CA ASN A 62 -4.67 4.00 32.75
C ASN A 62 -3.60 3.41 31.83
N LYS A 63 -2.37 3.94 31.88
CA LYS A 63 -1.22 3.49 31.08
C LYS A 63 -0.72 2.09 31.42
N GLU A 64 -1.02 1.58 32.63
CA GLU A 64 -0.60 0.25 33.06
C GLU A 64 -1.53 -0.86 32.55
N ILE A 65 -2.69 -0.50 32.02
CA ILE A 65 -3.65 -1.45 31.43
C ILE A 65 -3.43 -1.51 29.93
N THR A 66 -3.11 -2.70 29.42
CA THR A 66 -2.99 -2.93 27.98
C THR A 66 -4.39 -3.06 27.37
N LYS A 67 -4.72 -2.16 26.46
CA LYS A 67 -5.97 -2.24 25.67
C LYS A 67 -5.71 -3.05 24.41
N THR A 68 -6.63 -3.94 24.05
CA THR A 68 -6.51 -4.80 22.86
C THR A 68 -7.79 -4.78 22.05
N ALA A 69 -7.64 -4.89 20.74
CA ALA A 69 -8.74 -5.09 19.82
C ALA A 69 -8.25 -5.82 18.57
N PHE A 70 -9.17 -6.40 17.80
CA PHE A 70 -8.75 -7.05 16.54
C PHE A 70 -8.21 -6.05 15.53
N ASN A 71 -8.85 -4.89 15.39
CA ASN A 71 -8.39 -3.79 14.52
C ASN A 71 -8.22 -2.52 15.36
N ALA A 72 -7.36 -2.55 16.36
CA ALA A 72 -7.21 -1.54 17.40
C ALA A 72 -7.11 -0.09 16.88
N ALA A 73 -6.61 0.12 15.66
CA ALA A 73 -6.59 1.44 15.02
C ALA A 73 -7.99 2.05 14.86
N PHE A 74 -9.03 1.22 14.64
CA PHE A 74 -10.41 1.69 14.52
C PHE A 74 -11.01 2.02 15.88
N GLU A 75 -10.84 1.15 16.88
CA GLU A 75 -11.31 1.36 18.25
C GLU A 75 -10.64 2.60 18.86
N MET A 76 -9.31 2.74 18.71
CA MET A 76 -8.57 3.94 19.15
C MET A 76 -9.14 5.20 18.53
N LEU A 77 -9.43 5.19 17.24
CA LEU A 77 -10.00 6.34 16.53
C LEU A 77 -11.41 6.69 17.03
N CYS A 78 -12.28 5.69 17.19
CA CYS A 78 -13.63 5.88 17.73
C CYS A 78 -13.60 6.45 19.14
N LEU A 79 -12.74 5.89 19.99
CA LEU A 79 -12.61 6.33 21.38
C LEU A 79 -11.96 7.71 21.51
N LYS A 80 -11.01 8.05 20.64
CA LYS A 80 -10.37 9.37 20.64
C LYS A 80 -11.36 10.52 20.42
N LYS A 81 -12.46 10.27 19.70
CA LYS A 81 -13.53 11.27 19.51
C LYS A 81 -14.25 11.61 20.84
N TYR A 82 -14.44 10.62 21.71
CA TYR A 82 -15.18 10.79 22.98
C TYR A 82 -14.26 10.98 24.20
N PHE A 83 -13.04 10.44 24.12
CA PHE A 83 -12.03 10.44 25.18
C PHE A 83 -10.68 10.90 24.62
N PRO A 84 -10.56 12.19 24.18
CA PRO A 84 -9.36 12.67 23.47
C PRO A 84 -8.08 12.59 24.32
N ASP A 85 -8.19 12.65 25.65
CA ASP A 85 -7.08 12.62 26.59
C ASP A 85 -6.82 11.22 27.18
N ALA A 86 -7.51 10.19 26.70
CA ALA A 86 -7.25 8.80 27.12
C ALA A 86 -5.85 8.34 26.68
N ASP A 87 -5.36 7.27 27.29
CA ASP A 87 -4.07 6.69 26.91
C ASP A 87 -4.19 5.87 25.63
N PHE A 88 -3.48 6.29 24.59
CA PHE A 88 -3.35 5.58 23.32
C PHE A 88 -1.95 4.97 23.12
N THR A 89 -1.09 4.95 24.14
CA THR A 89 0.28 4.43 24.05
C THR A 89 0.39 2.95 24.39
N ASN A 90 -0.49 2.43 25.26
CA ASN A 90 -0.49 1.02 25.66
C ASN A 90 -1.67 0.26 25.02
N TRP A 91 -1.67 0.21 23.68
CA TRP A 91 -2.61 -0.55 22.89
C TRP A 91 -1.89 -1.62 22.08
N GLU A 92 -2.48 -2.80 21.93
CA GLU A 92 -1.98 -3.86 21.06
C GLU A 92 -3.07 -4.28 20.05
N CYS A 93 -2.68 -4.44 18.80
CA CYS A 93 -3.58 -4.79 17.70
C CYS A 93 -3.44 -6.27 17.34
N THR A 94 -4.48 -7.07 17.56
CA THR A 94 -4.47 -8.50 17.27
C THR A 94 -4.43 -8.80 15.76
N SER A 95 -4.98 -7.91 14.90
CA SER A 95 -4.83 -8.05 13.46
C SER A 95 -3.40 -7.84 12.99
N VAL A 96 -2.64 -6.91 13.60
CA VAL A 96 -1.20 -6.72 13.33
C VAL A 96 -0.41 -7.96 13.72
N LEU A 97 -0.73 -8.57 14.87
CA LEU A 97 -0.13 -9.82 15.29
C LEU A 97 -0.43 -10.97 14.32
N ALA A 98 -1.64 -11.04 13.79
CA ALA A 98 -2.03 -12.02 12.77
C ALA A 98 -1.28 -11.77 11.45
N LEU A 99 -1.20 -10.52 10.98
CA LEU A 99 -0.47 -10.13 9.79
C LEU A 99 1.03 -10.41 9.90
N TYR A 100 1.62 -10.20 11.08
CA TYR A 100 3.00 -10.57 11.37
C TYR A 100 3.24 -12.08 11.22
N CYS A 101 2.25 -12.89 11.53
CA CYS A 101 2.25 -14.33 11.28
C CYS A 101 1.84 -14.69 9.84
N SER A 102 1.75 -13.73 8.92
CA SER A 102 1.29 -13.89 7.52
C SER A 102 -0.09 -14.56 7.42
N LEU A 103 -0.96 -14.35 8.40
CA LEU A 103 -2.35 -14.81 8.41
C LEU A 103 -3.27 -13.79 7.71
N PRO A 104 -4.51 -14.15 7.35
CA PRO A 104 -5.46 -13.21 6.74
C PRO A 104 -5.72 -11.94 7.59
N ALA A 105 -6.26 -10.88 6.95
CA ALA A 105 -6.48 -9.59 7.61
C ALA A 105 -7.81 -9.48 8.35
N SER A 106 -8.75 -10.41 8.21
CA SER A 106 -10.07 -10.34 8.87
C SER A 106 -10.22 -11.35 9.99
N LEU A 107 -10.92 -10.96 11.05
CA LEU A 107 -11.18 -11.79 12.24
C LEU A 107 -11.67 -13.20 11.87
N ASP A 108 -12.71 -13.30 11.04
CA ASP A 108 -13.28 -14.59 10.58
C ASP A 108 -12.25 -15.45 9.83
N ASN A 109 -11.50 -14.85 8.91
CA ASN A 109 -10.51 -15.59 8.12
C ASN A 109 -9.32 -16.04 8.97
N VAL A 110 -8.91 -15.25 9.97
CA VAL A 110 -7.85 -15.66 10.92
C VAL A 110 -8.32 -16.83 11.78
N SER A 111 -9.53 -16.75 12.35
CA SER A 111 -10.12 -17.85 13.14
C SER A 111 -10.15 -19.15 12.32
N LYS A 112 -10.63 -19.10 11.07
CA LYS A 112 -10.65 -20.25 10.15
C LYS A 112 -9.24 -20.75 9.82
N ALA A 113 -8.30 -19.84 9.53
CA ALA A 113 -6.90 -20.20 9.23
C ALA A 113 -6.22 -20.88 10.41
N LEU A 114 -6.51 -20.45 11.64
CA LEU A 114 -6.01 -21.05 12.88
C LEU A 114 -6.80 -22.31 13.31
N ARG A 115 -7.95 -22.57 12.70
CA ARG A 115 -8.88 -23.69 13.04
C ARG A 115 -9.32 -23.61 14.49
N LEU A 116 -9.72 -22.42 14.93
CA LEU A 116 -10.28 -22.23 16.27
C LEU A 116 -11.70 -22.79 16.33
N GLY A 117 -12.11 -23.23 17.53
CA GLY A 117 -13.49 -23.66 17.80
C GLY A 117 -14.47 -22.49 17.77
N GLU A 118 -14.02 -21.33 18.21
CA GLU A 118 -14.76 -20.08 18.19
C GLU A 118 -14.78 -19.54 16.75
N ALA A 119 -15.99 -19.29 16.25
CA ALA A 119 -16.20 -18.76 14.90
C ALA A 119 -16.96 -17.42 14.98
N LYS A 120 -16.62 -16.53 14.05
CA LYS A 120 -17.39 -15.29 13.87
C LYS A 120 -18.81 -15.61 13.42
N ASP A 121 -19.80 -14.89 13.96
CA ASP A 121 -21.19 -15.04 13.59
C ASP A 121 -21.42 -14.61 12.12
N SER A 122 -21.86 -15.54 11.30
CA SER A 122 -22.11 -15.30 9.87
C SER A 122 -23.24 -14.28 9.59
N ARG A 123 -24.10 -14.00 10.59
CA ARG A 123 -25.19 -13.03 10.51
C ARG A 123 -24.70 -11.58 10.57
N GLY A 124 -23.50 -11.33 11.11
CA GLY A 124 -22.96 -10.00 11.40
C GLY A 124 -23.00 -9.04 10.23
N LYS A 125 -22.65 -9.48 9.01
CA LYS A 125 -22.71 -8.63 7.81
C LYS A 125 -24.11 -8.05 7.55
N ARG A 126 -25.18 -8.82 7.82
CA ARG A 126 -26.57 -8.35 7.65
C ARG A 126 -26.99 -7.42 8.78
N LEU A 127 -26.51 -7.67 9.99
CA LEU A 127 -26.78 -6.83 11.16
C LEU A 127 -26.08 -5.47 11.04
N ILE A 128 -24.81 -5.45 10.65
CA ILE A 128 -24.07 -4.22 10.33
C ILE A 128 -24.79 -3.43 9.22
N GLN A 129 -25.18 -4.11 8.11
CA GLN A 129 -25.92 -3.44 7.03
C GLN A 129 -27.26 -2.86 7.52
N PHE A 130 -27.88 -3.45 8.52
CA PHE A 130 -29.17 -3.03 9.03
C PHE A 130 -29.06 -1.86 10.02
N PHE A 131 -28.11 -1.89 10.98
CA PHE A 131 -27.99 -0.90 12.05
C PHE A 131 -26.90 0.15 11.82
N SER A 132 -25.80 -0.23 11.17
CA SER A 132 -24.60 0.62 11.03
C SER A 132 -24.54 1.43 9.74
N VAL A 133 -25.43 1.13 8.77
CA VAL A 133 -25.42 1.77 7.44
C VAL A 133 -26.73 2.49 7.19
N PRO A 134 -26.70 3.72 6.61
CA PRO A 134 -27.91 4.42 6.24
C PRO A 134 -28.78 3.60 5.29
N ARG A 135 -30.08 3.64 5.51
CA ARG A 135 -31.06 3.06 4.60
C ARG A 135 -31.62 4.10 3.63
N LYS A 136 -32.00 3.67 2.45
CA LYS A 136 -32.76 4.53 1.54
C LYS A 136 -34.21 4.67 2.02
N PRO A 137 -34.75 5.88 2.18
CA PRO A 137 -36.15 6.07 2.51
C PRO A 137 -37.05 5.52 1.39
N THR A 138 -38.21 5.00 1.77
CA THR A 138 -39.25 4.53 0.84
C THR A 138 -40.55 5.28 1.11
N LYS A 139 -41.52 5.19 0.20
CA LYS A 139 -42.85 5.83 0.39
C LYS A 139 -43.55 5.35 1.67
N THR A 140 -43.32 4.09 2.07
CA THR A 140 -43.94 3.48 3.26
C THR A 140 -43.10 3.61 4.53
N ASN A 141 -41.79 3.92 4.38
CA ASN A 141 -40.89 4.14 5.52
C ASN A 141 -39.90 5.25 5.19
N PRO A 142 -40.14 6.49 5.64
CA PRO A 142 -39.30 7.64 5.36
C PRO A 142 -38.01 7.68 6.19
N LYS A 143 -37.81 6.79 7.16
CA LYS A 143 -36.60 6.76 8.00
C LYS A 143 -35.38 6.48 7.15
N THR A 144 -34.28 7.20 7.44
CA THR A 144 -32.96 7.01 6.83
C THR A 144 -32.04 6.08 7.65
N ARG A 145 -32.51 5.64 8.81
CA ARG A 145 -31.81 4.78 9.77
C ARG A 145 -32.77 3.81 10.45
N ASN A 146 -32.31 2.64 10.81
CA ASN A 146 -32.99 1.71 11.70
C ASN A 146 -32.45 1.88 13.13
N MET A 147 -33.38 1.95 14.08
CA MET A 147 -33.08 2.09 15.51
C MET A 147 -33.29 0.73 16.22
N PRO A 148 -32.78 0.53 17.44
CA PRO A 148 -32.99 -0.70 18.20
C PRO A 148 -34.46 -1.10 18.30
N GLU A 149 -35.36 -0.13 18.50
CA GLU A 149 -36.79 -0.32 18.66
C GLU A 149 -37.50 -0.79 17.39
N ASP A 150 -36.89 -0.52 16.20
CA ASP A 150 -37.46 -0.93 14.91
C ASP A 150 -37.36 -2.45 14.70
N ALA A 151 -36.41 -3.13 15.38
CA ALA A 151 -36.20 -4.57 15.30
C ALA A 151 -35.51 -5.12 16.55
N PRO A 152 -36.20 -5.22 17.71
CA PRO A 152 -35.60 -5.63 18.98
C PRO A 152 -34.88 -7.00 18.92
N ASP A 153 -35.45 -7.98 18.22
CA ASP A 153 -34.83 -9.30 18.09
C ASP A 153 -33.49 -9.22 17.34
N LYS A 154 -33.43 -8.46 16.25
CA LYS A 154 -32.16 -8.24 15.52
C LYS A 154 -31.16 -7.44 16.35
N TRP A 155 -31.63 -6.53 17.20
CA TRP A 155 -30.75 -5.79 18.10
C TRP A 155 -30.13 -6.72 19.14
N ALA A 156 -30.90 -7.63 19.71
CA ALA A 156 -30.38 -8.66 20.61
C ALA A 156 -29.35 -9.57 19.91
N GLU A 157 -29.61 -9.95 18.66
CA GLU A 157 -28.61 -10.67 17.84
C GLU A 157 -27.36 -9.84 17.59
N PHE A 158 -27.48 -8.50 17.42
CA PHE A 158 -26.34 -7.61 17.18
C PHE A 158 -25.47 -7.42 18.43
N ILE A 159 -26.09 -7.39 19.61
CA ILE A 159 -25.38 -7.43 20.90
C ILE A 159 -24.57 -8.73 21.03
N GLU A 160 -25.16 -9.87 20.70
CA GLU A 160 -24.47 -11.16 20.78
C GLU A 160 -23.35 -11.27 19.73
N TYR A 161 -23.56 -10.70 18.54
CA TYR A 161 -22.54 -10.61 17.51
C TYR A 161 -21.30 -9.82 18.00
N ASN A 162 -21.51 -8.63 18.58
CA ASN A 162 -20.42 -7.79 19.14
C ASN A 162 -19.69 -8.52 20.29
N ARG A 163 -20.44 -9.23 21.17
CA ARG A 163 -19.87 -10.11 22.21
C ARG A 163 -18.93 -11.15 21.62
N GLN A 164 -19.40 -11.84 20.57
CA GLN A 164 -18.67 -12.93 19.93
C GLN A 164 -17.38 -12.45 19.26
N ASP A 165 -17.33 -11.21 18.73
CA ASP A 165 -16.13 -10.67 18.11
C ASP A 165 -15.00 -10.51 19.13
N VAL A 166 -15.27 -10.08 20.38
CA VAL A 166 -14.28 -10.07 21.48
C VAL A 166 -13.84 -11.48 21.88
N VAL A 167 -14.79 -12.44 21.96
CA VAL A 167 -14.44 -13.85 22.27
C VAL A 167 -13.47 -14.42 21.25
N VAL A 168 -13.73 -14.20 19.95
CA VAL A 168 -12.88 -14.68 18.87
C VAL A 168 -11.53 -13.94 18.85
N GLU A 169 -11.52 -12.63 19.09
CA GLU A 169 -10.29 -11.84 19.21
C GLU A 169 -9.37 -12.39 20.29
N LYS A 170 -9.89 -12.60 21.51
CA LYS A 170 -9.14 -13.16 22.65
C LYS A 170 -8.58 -14.56 22.33
N ALA A 171 -9.34 -15.41 21.67
CA ALA A 171 -8.89 -16.74 21.26
C ALA A 171 -7.74 -16.68 20.25
N ILE A 172 -7.83 -15.79 19.25
CA ILE A 172 -6.76 -15.54 18.27
C ILE A 172 -5.52 -15.02 18.98
N ARG A 173 -5.67 -13.98 19.82
CA ARG A 173 -4.59 -13.35 20.57
C ARG A 173 -3.86 -14.38 21.43
N LYS A 174 -4.58 -15.15 22.24
CA LYS A 174 -4.02 -16.23 23.08
C LYS A 174 -3.20 -17.22 22.26
N ARG A 175 -3.65 -17.57 21.04
CA ARG A 175 -2.94 -18.50 20.15
C ARG A 175 -1.65 -17.91 19.59
N LEU A 176 -1.62 -16.61 19.31
CA LEU A 176 -0.52 -15.93 18.63
C LEU A 176 0.45 -15.22 19.59
N LEU A 177 0.06 -14.96 20.82
CA LEU A 177 0.81 -14.14 21.78
C LEU A 177 2.28 -14.58 21.94
N SER A 178 2.54 -15.87 21.90
CA SER A 178 3.89 -16.45 21.99
C SER A 178 4.74 -16.29 20.71
N LEU A 179 4.16 -15.72 19.65
CA LEU A 179 4.80 -15.41 18.38
C LEU A 179 4.96 -13.90 18.16
N LYS A 180 4.75 -13.09 19.20
CA LYS A 180 4.86 -11.62 19.11
C LYS A 180 6.13 -11.18 18.35
N PRO A 181 6.03 -10.08 17.58
CA PRO A 181 7.18 -9.41 16.99
C PRO A 181 8.13 -8.84 18.07
N PRO A 182 9.34 -8.42 17.69
CA PRO A 182 10.20 -7.62 18.56
C PRO A 182 9.49 -6.36 19.04
N THR A 183 9.78 -5.90 20.26
CA THR A 183 9.12 -4.74 20.89
C THR A 183 9.18 -3.47 20.03
N ILE A 184 10.27 -3.28 19.28
CA ILE A 184 10.42 -2.14 18.37
C ILE A 184 9.31 -2.05 17.31
N GLU A 185 8.72 -3.17 16.91
CA GLU A 185 7.59 -3.17 15.95
C GLU A 185 6.33 -2.51 16.53
N HIS A 186 6.18 -2.55 17.85
CA HIS A 186 5.12 -1.82 18.53
C HIS A 186 5.35 -0.29 18.48
N GLU A 187 6.60 0.17 18.68
CA GLU A 187 6.94 1.59 18.51
C GLU A 187 6.67 2.06 17.07
N TYR A 188 7.00 1.23 16.06
CA TYR A 188 6.70 1.53 14.66
C TYR A 188 5.19 1.57 14.39
N TRP A 189 4.41 0.71 15.03
CA TRP A 189 2.96 0.73 14.90
C TRP A 189 2.33 1.97 15.56
N LEU A 190 2.81 2.38 16.72
CA LEU A 190 2.34 3.64 17.35
C LEU A 190 2.70 4.85 16.50
N LEU A 191 3.91 4.90 15.95
CA LEU A 191 4.30 5.95 15.02
C LEU A 191 3.40 5.97 13.75
N ASP A 192 3.03 4.81 13.23
CA ASP A 192 2.07 4.68 12.13
C ASP A 192 0.69 5.28 12.49
N GLN A 193 0.21 5.05 13.73
CA GLN A 193 -1.04 5.69 14.19
C GLN A 193 -0.89 7.22 14.22
N ASP A 194 0.20 7.75 14.73
CA ASP A 194 0.47 9.19 14.75
C ASP A 194 0.52 9.80 13.34
N ILE A 195 1.18 9.13 12.38
CA ILE A 195 1.24 9.56 10.99
C ILE A 195 -0.17 9.57 10.37
N ASN A 196 -0.94 8.52 10.58
CA ASN A 196 -2.31 8.41 10.08
C ASN A 196 -3.24 9.44 10.71
N TRP A 197 -3.05 9.79 11.97
CA TRP A 197 -3.85 10.83 12.66
C TRP A 197 -3.49 12.25 12.22
N ARG A 198 -2.21 12.52 11.88
CA ARG A 198 -1.80 13.84 11.32
C ARG A 198 -2.40 14.08 9.95
N GLY A 199 -2.38 13.06 9.10
CA GLY A 199 -2.86 13.16 7.72
C GLY A 199 -2.10 14.19 6.88
N VAL A 200 -2.60 14.48 5.68
CA VAL A 200 -2.02 15.44 4.72
C VAL A 200 -3.09 16.42 4.26
N LYS A 201 -2.77 17.72 4.27
CA LYS A 201 -3.65 18.78 3.79
C LYS A 201 -3.89 18.66 2.27
N VAL A 202 -5.09 19.00 1.84
CA VAL A 202 -5.50 18.93 0.44
C VAL A 202 -5.90 20.31 -0.07
N ASP A 203 -5.37 20.67 -1.23
CA ASP A 203 -5.79 21.83 -2.00
C ASP A 203 -7.15 21.54 -2.65
N MET A 204 -8.23 21.82 -1.92
CA MET A 204 -9.59 21.52 -2.37
C MET A 204 -10.02 22.38 -3.55
N ASP A 205 -9.46 23.59 -3.73
CA ASP A 205 -9.75 24.39 -4.92
C ASP A 205 -9.18 23.74 -6.18
N LEU A 206 -7.95 23.18 -6.10
CA LEU A 206 -7.36 22.40 -7.19
C LEU A 206 -8.17 21.12 -7.47
N VAL A 207 -8.63 20.43 -6.42
CA VAL A 207 -9.43 19.21 -6.55
C VAL A 207 -10.76 19.50 -7.25
N ASP A 208 -11.46 20.55 -6.81
CA ASP A 208 -12.76 20.92 -7.37
C ASP A 208 -12.61 21.45 -8.81
N ALA A 209 -11.58 22.24 -9.10
CA ALA A 209 -11.25 22.68 -10.45
C ALA A 209 -10.97 21.50 -11.39
N ALA A 210 -10.18 20.52 -10.93
CA ALA A 210 -9.86 19.32 -11.71
C ALA A 210 -11.12 18.49 -12.04
N LEU A 211 -12.03 18.33 -11.08
CA LEU A 211 -13.31 17.64 -11.30
C LEU A 211 -14.18 18.39 -12.30
N GLN A 212 -14.34 19.71 -12.13
CA GLN A 212 -15.13 20.55 -13.02
C GLN A 212 -14.59 20.58 -14.46
N CYS A 213 -13.29 20.81 -14.63
CA CYS A 213 -12.66 20.77 -15.96
C CYS A 213 -12.78 19.40 -16.62
N ASN A 214 -12.61 18.31 -15.85
CA ASN A 214 -12.82 16.97 -16.39
C ASN A 214 -14.25 16.73 -16.87
N ASP A 215 -15.26 17.20 -16.13
CA ASP A 215 -16.66 17.03 -16.54
C ASP A 215 -16.93 17.74 -17.86
N GLU A 216 -16.41 18.95 -18.06
CA GLU A 216 -16.48 19.70 -19.31
C GLU A 216 -15.76 18.96 -20.47
N ILE A 217 -14.56 18.43 -20.22
CA ILE A 217 -13.79 17.66 -21.20
C ILE A 217 -14.55 16.39 -21.60
N VAL A 218 -15.12 15.67 -20.65
CA VAL A 218 -15.92 14.46 -20.88
C VAL A 218 -17.17 14.77 -21.69
N GLU A 219 -17.87 15.87 -21.36
CA GLU A 219 -19.05 16.31 -22.11
C GLU A 219 -18.71 16.65 -23.57
N LYS A 220 -17.68 17.46 -23.80
CA LYS A 220 -17.19 17.81 -25.15
C LYS A 220 -16.77 16.55 -25.94
N ALA A 221 -16.02 15.63 -25.32
CA ALA A 221 -15.57 14.40 -25.97
C ALA A 221 -16.73 13.45 -26.30
N THR A 222 -17.72 13.34 -25.40
CA THR A 222 -18.92 12.52 -25.61
C THR A 222 -19.77 13.08 -26.75
N ALA A 223 -20.05 14.38 -26.75
CA ALA A 223 -20.83 15.05 -27.80
C ALA A 223 -20.13 14.94 -29.18
N SER A 224 -18.82 15.15 -29.21
CA SER A 224 -18.02 14.98 -30.43
C SER A 224 -18.08 13.54 -30.97
N SER A 225 -17.90 12.56 -30.09
CA SER A 225 -17.96 11.14 -30.48
C SER A 225 -19.36 10.72 -30.94
N ALA A 226 -20.42 11.15 -30.27
CA ALA A 226 -21.81 10.87 -30.67
C ALA A 226 -22.12 11.44 -32.07
N ARG A 227 -21.69 12.67 -32.33
CA ARG A 227 -21.86 13.31 -33.64
C ARG A 227 -21.13 12.57 -34.77
N LEU A 228 -19.89 12.11 -34.54
CA LEU A 228 -19.07 11.44 -35.55
C LEU A 228 -19.50 10.00 -35.78
N THR A 229 -19.93 9.30 -34.74
CA THR A 229 -20.28 7.88 -34.82
C THR A 229 -21.75 7.61 -35.07
N GLY A 230 -22.65 8.55 -34.74
CA GLY A 230 -24.11 8.35 -34.74
C GLY A 230 -24.59 7.41 -33.62
N LEU A 231 -23.74 7.07 -32.64
CA LEU A 231 -24.08 6.16 -31.54
C LEU A 231 -24.75 6.92 -30.40
N ASP A 232 -25.82 6.34 -29.84
CA ASP A 232 -26.49 6.88 -28.64
C ASP A 232 -25.57 6.82 -27.42
N ASN A 233 -24.71 5.81 -27.33
CA ASN A 233 -23.72 5.67 -26.27
C ASN A 233 -22.32 5.40 -26.86
N PRO A 234 -21.55 6.46 -27.18
CA PRO A 234 -20.20 6.33 -27.70
C PRO A 234 -19.19 5.75 -26.68
N ASN A 235 -19.60 5.62 -25.41
CA ASN A 235 -18.81 4.95 -24.36
C ASN A 235 -18.97 3.42 -24.36
N SER A 236 -19.97 2.88 -25.04
CA SER A 236 -20.16 1.43 -25.18
C SER A 236 -19.00 0.82 -25.97
N THR A 237 -18.16 0.02 -25.30
CA THR A 237 -17.03 -0.65 -25.95
C THR A 237 -17.49 -1.55 -27.10
N LEU A 238 -18.65 -2.20 -26.99
CA LEU A 238 -19.20 -3.05 -28.05
C LEU A 238 -19.57 -2.24 -29.28
N GLN A 239 -20.45 -1.24 -29.12
CA GLN A 239 -20.91 -0.38 -30.23
C GLN A 239 -19.74 0.36 -30.90
N LEU A 240 -18.78 0.83 -30.10
CA LEU A 240 -17.61 1.53 -30.65
C LEU A 240 -16.69 0.60 -31.43
N LYS A 241 -16.52 -0.65 -31.02
CA LYS A 241 -15.77 -1.67 -31.78
C LYS A 241 -16.41 -1.94 -33.15
N ASP A 242 -17.74 -2.13 -33.17
CA ASP A 242 -18.48 -2.38 -34.40
C ASP A 242 -18.35 -1.18 -35.36
N TRP A 243 -18.48 0.04 -34.86
CA TRP A 243 -18.30 1.26 -35.66
C TRP A 243 -16.87 1.35 -36.21
N LEU A 244 -15.83 1.14 -35.38
CA LEU A 244 -14.43 1.18 -35.81
C LEU A 244 -14.13 0.10 -36.85
N SER A 245 -14.64 -1.13 -36.67
CA SER A 245 -14.46 -2.23 -37.62
C SER A 245 -15.05 -1.88 -38.98
N ASN A 246 -16.23 -1.22 -39.00
CA ASN A 246 -16.85 -0.76 -40.24
C ASN A 246 -16.05 0.36 -40.93
N GLN A 247 -15.51 1.33 -40.13
CA GLN A 247 -14.73 2.43 -40.70
C GLN A 247 -13.35 2.00 -41.21
N LEU A 248 -12.72 1.00 -40.59
CA LEU A 248 -11.37 0.54 -40.92
C LEU A 248 -11.35 -0.65 -41.88
N GLY A 249 -12.50 -1.32 -42.06
CA GLY A 249 -12.61 -2.47 -42.98
C GLY A 249 -12.04 -3.78 -42.45
N TYR A 250 -11.73 -3.87 -41.15
CA TYR A 250 -11.27 -5.09 -40.49
C TYR A 250 -11.78 -5.15 -39.03
N GLU A 251 -11.87 -6.33 -38.46
CA GLU A 251 -12.39 -6.57 -37.12
C GLU A 251 -11.46 -6.01 -36.03
N ILE A 252 -12.03 -5.27 -35.10
CA ILE A 252 -11.35 -4.79 -33.89
C ILE A 252 -11.70 -5.73 -32.74
N GLU A 253 -10.77 -6.58 -32.34
CA GLU A 253 -11.00 -7.59 -31.29
C GLU A 253 -11.05 -6.98 -29.90
N THR A 254 -10.17 -6.03 -29.58
CA THR A 254 -10.04 -5.41 -28.25
C THR A 254 -9.84 -3.89 -28.32
N MET A 255 -10.19 -3.19 -27.25
CA MET A 255 -10.08 -1.74 -27.09
C MET A 255 -9.32 -1.39 -25.81
N ARG A 256 -8.28 -2.14 -25.50
CA ARG A 256 -7.38 -1.85 -24.40
C ARG A 256 -6.56 -0.61 -24.72
N LYS A 257 -5.95 -0.03 -23.70
CA LYS A 257 -5.18 1.21 -23.85
C LYS A 257 -4.07 1.09 -24.91
N ASP A 258 -3.39 -0.04 -24.92
CA ASP A 258 -2.29 -0.30 -25.87
C ASP A 258 -2.82 -0.48 -27.30
N ASP A 259 -3.96 -1.16 -27.50
CA ASP A 259 -4.61 -1.34 -28.80
C ASP A 259 -5.04 0.02 -29.39
N VAL A 260 -5.62 0.89 -28.56
CA VAL A 260 -6.01 2.25 -28.96
C VAL A 260 -4.79 3.09 -29.33
N SER A 261 -3.69 2.97 -28.57
CA SER A 261 -2.44 3.67 -28.88
C SER A 261 -1.81 3.19 -30.18
N ASP A 262 -1.84 1.88 -30.43
CA ASP A 262 -1.34 1.27 -31.68
C ASP A 262 -2.17 1.74 -32.89
N LEU A 263 -3.52 1.76 -32.78
CA LEU A 263 -4.39 2.29 -33.82
C LEU A 263 -4.11 3.76 -34.11
N LEU A 264 -3.88 4.59 -33.10
CA LEU A 264 -3.56 6.02 -33.26
C LEU A 264 -2.20 6.25 -33.91
N SER A 265 -1.27 5.29 -33.87
CA SER A 265 0.02 5.36 -34.54
C SER A 265 -0.04 5.08 -36.04
N ARG A 266 -1.15 4.47 -36.50
CA ARG A 266 -1.37 4.10 -37.90
C ARG A 266 -1.91 5.27 -38.72
N ASP A 267 -1.85 5.16 -40.04
CA ASP A 267 -2.57 6.05 -40.95
C ASP A 267 -4.06 5.65 -40.98
N ILE A 268 -4.90 6.48 -40.33
CA ILE A 268 -6.34 6.24 -40.15
C ILE A 268 -7.14 7.50 -40.47
N PRO A 269 -8.41 7.38 -40.87
CA PRO A 269 -9.29 8.52 -41.12
C PRO A 269 -9.35 9.50 -39.94
N SER A 270 -9.50 10.79 -40.24
CA SER A 270 -9.52 11.87 -39.24
C SER A 270 -10.60 11.68 -38.17
N ASP A 271 -11.78 11.21 -38.59
CA ASP A 271 -12.92 10.97 -37.69
C ASP A 271 -12.64 9.82 -36.73
N VAL A 272 -12.06 8.73 -37.26
CA VAL A 272 -11.61 7.59 -36.44
C VAL A 272 -10.56 8.04 -35.44
N ARG A 273 -9.57 8.83 -35.86
CA ARG A 273 -8.53 9.41 -35.01
C ARG A 273 -9.13 10.25 -33.88
N THR A 274 -10.11 11.10 -34.21
CA THR A 274 -10.80 11.94 -33.21
C THR A 274 -11.57 11.10 -32.21
N VAL A 275 -12.33 10.09 -32.65
CA VAL A 275 -13.09 9.20 -31.79
C VAL A 275 -12.16 8.38 -30.88
N LEU A 276 -11.03 7.91 -31.39
CA LEU A 276 -10.03 7.18 -30.57
C LEU A 276 -9.36 8.08 -29.52
N LYS A 277 -9.04 9.35 -29.85
CA LYS A 277 -8.56 10.34 -28.87
C LYS A 277 -9.62 10.61 -27.79
N ASN A 278 -10.87 10.83 -28.19
CA ASN A 278 -11.97 11.00 -27.24
C ASN A 278 -12.13 9.75 -26.35
N ARG A 279 -11.95 8.54 -26.89
CA ARG A 279 -11.97 7.29 -26.11
C ARG A 279 -10.87 7.24 -25.07
N GLN A 280 -9.67 7.74 -25.34
CA GLN A 280 -8.60 7.84 -24.34
C GLN A 280 -8.99 8.81 -23.21
N VAL A 281 -9.60 9.94 -23.54
CA VAL A 281 -10.11 10.91 -22.57
C VAL A 281 -11.18 10.28 -21.68
N LEU A 282 -12.20 9.67 -22.27
CA LEU A 282 -13.31 9.02 -21.58
C LEU A 282 -12.87 7.80 -20.74
N GLY A 283 -11.78 7.14 -21.12
CA GLY A 283 -11.16 6.03 -20.40
C GLY A 283 -10.24 6.45 -19.25
N ASN A 284 -10.04 7.75 -19.01
CA ASN A 284 -9.13 8.24 -17.99
C ASN A 284 -9.64 7.96 -16.57
N SER A 285 -9.03 6.97 -15.92
CA SER A 285 -9.39 6.59 -14.54
C SER A 285 -8.75 7.48 -13.47
N SER A 286 -7.82 8.36 -13.85
CA SER A 286 -7.05 9.16 -12.89
C SER A 286 -7.92 10.16 -12.14
N ILE A 287 -9.00 10.64 -12.75
CA ILE A 287 -9.98 11.55 -12.12
C ILE A 287 -10.61 10.94 -10.84
N LYS A 288 -10.69 9.61 -10.76
CA LYS A 288 -11.17 8.92 -9.56
C LYS A 288 -10.32 9.21 -8.31
N LYS A 289 -9.07 9.64 -8.50
CA LYS A 289 -8.20 10.03 -7.39
C LYS A 289 -8.61 11.36 -6.78
N TYR A 290 -8.98 12.34 -7.60
CA TYR A 290 -9.54 13.61 -7.10
C TYR A 290 -10.87 13.39 -6.38
N LEU A 291 -11.75 12.54 -6.95
CA LEU A 291 -13.00 12.18 -6.29
C LEU A 291 -12.74 11.43 -4.96
N ALA A 292 -11.72 10.57 -4.89
CA ALA A 292 -11.33 9.90 -3.65
C ALA A 292 -10.84 10.93 -2.61
N MET A 293 -10.04 11.92 -3.00
CA MET A 293 -9.59 13.01 -2.13
C MET A 293 -10.80 13.80 -1.61
N LYS A 294 -11.70 14.24 -2.51
CA LYS A 294 -12.91 15.00 -2.14
C LYS A 294 -13.81 14.26 -1.14
N ASN A 295 -13.94 12.95 -1.31
CA ASN A 295 -14.77 12.14 -0.41
C ASN A 295 -14.09 11.83 0.94
N ALA A 296 -12.77 11.85 0.99
CA ALA A 296 -11.98 11.43 2.15
C ALA A 296 -11.50 12.61 3.02
N VAL A 297 -11.55 13.84 2.51
CA VAL A 297 -11.12 15.01 3.27
C VAL A 297 -12.01 15.18 4.50
N CYS A 298 -11.37 15.40 5.66
CA CYS A 298 -12.02 15.65 6.95
C CYS A 298 -12.28 17.15 7.16
N SER A 299 -12.95 17.48 8.26
CA SER A 299 -13.34 18.86 8.62
C SER A 299 -12.15 19.82 8.77
N ASP A 300 -10.97 19.32 9.06
CA ASP A 300 -9.71 20.07 9.14
C ASP A 300 -9.00 20.30 7.79
N GLY A 301 -9.61 19.87 6.69
CA GLY A 301 -9.04 19.98 5.34
C GLY A 301 -7.95 18.95 5.02
N ARG A 302 -7.76 17.93 5.85
CA ARG A 302 -6.73 16.90 5.67
C ARG A 302 -7.35 15.54 5.32
N ILE A 303 -6.59 14.70 4.66
CA ILE A 303 -6.90 13.28 4.49
C ILE A 303 -6.06 12.48 5.46
N HIS A 304 -6.72 11.63 6.22
CA HIS A 304 -6.12 10.79 7.25
C HIS A 304 -6.22 9.31 6.90
N GLY A 305 -5.51 8.44 7.68
CA GLY A 305 -5.64 6.99 7.56
C GLY A 305 -5.22 6.43 6.20
N MET A 306 -4.25 7.05 5.56
CA MET A 306 -3.80 6.66 4.22
C MET A 306 -2.88 5.46 4.19
N LEU A 307 -2.45 4.94 5.34
CA LEU A 307 -1.47 3.87 5.47
C LEU A 307 -2.00 2.73 6.33
N GLN A 308 -1.73 1.51 5.91
CA GLN A 308 -1.96 0.30 6.71
C GLN A 308 -0.64 -0.32 7.10
N PHE A 309 -0.38 -0.37 8.40
CA PHE A 309 0.76 -1.07 8.98
C PHE A 309 0.72 -2.56 8.63
N TYR A 310 1.86 -3.10 8.20
CA TYR A 310 2.02 -4.52 7.87
C TYR A 310 1.06 -5.05 6.79
N GLY A 311 0.50 -4.16 5.93
CA GLY A 311 -0.50 -4.54 4.93
C GLY A 311 0.01 -5.52 3.87
N ALA A 312 1.31 -5.50 3.55
CA ALA A 312 1.98 -6.47 2.70
C ALA A 312 2.57 -7.61 3.56
N MET A 313 1.77 -8.59 3.90
CA MET A 313 2.07 -9.67 4.86
C MET A 313 3.42 -10.38 4.65
N ARG A 314 3.88 -10.54 3.39
CA ARG A 314 5.10 -11.30 3.07
C ARG A 314 6.39 -10.57 3.45
N SER A 315 6.38 -9.25 3.42
CA SER A 315 7.55 -8.41 3.73
C SER A 315 7.36 -7.52 4.95
N GLY A 316 6.09 -7.29 5.37
CA GLY A 316 5.73 -6.36 6.42
C GLY A 316 5.74 -4.89 5.96
N ARG A 317 5.79 -4.63 4.64
CA ARG A 317 5.66 -3.29 4.08
C ARG A 317 4.26 -2.73 4.35
N TRP A 318 4.17 -1.41 4.44
CA TRP A 318 2.91 -0.69 4.46
C TRP A 318 2.16 -0.81 3.14
N VAL A 319 0.85 -0.71 3.21
CA VAL A 319 -0.02 -0.63 2.03
C VAL A 319 -0.84 0.65 2.10
N GLY A 320 -0.92 1.36 0.99
CA GLY A 320 -1.75 2.56 0.89
C GLY A 320 -3.23 2.25 0.97
N ARG A 321 -3.96 3.14 1.63
CA ARG A 321 -5.42 3.13 1.77
C ARG A 321 -5.99 4.43 1.22
N VAL A 322 -7.29 4.51 1.13
CA VAL A 322 -8.05 5.70 0.72
C VAL A 322 -7.60 6.19 -0.67
N VAL A 323 -6.68 7.13 -0.75
CA VAL A 323 -6.16 7.68 -2.01
C VAL A 323 -5.11 6.78 -2.66
N GLN A 324 -4.44 5.93 -1.87
CA GLN A 324 -3.35 5.05 -2.33
C GLN A 324 -2.21 5.84 -2.99
N LEU A 325 -1.47 6.59 -2.19
CA LEU A 325 -0.41 7.51 -2.63
C LEU A 325 0.62 6.87 -3.58
N GLN A 326 0.98 5.60 -3.33
CA GLN A 326 1.94 4.84 -4.14
C GLN A 326 1.50 4.64 -5.61
N ASN A 327 0.19 4.78 -5.89
CA ASN A 327 -0.41 4.56 -7.21
C ASN A 327 -0.78 5.88 -7.91
N LEU A 328 -0.34 7.02 -7.40
CA LEU A 328 -0.56 8.30 -8.07
C LEU A 328 0.39 8.44 -9.28
N PRO A 329 -0.07 9.01 -10.39
CA PRO A 329 0.76 9.27 -11.57
C PRO A 329 1.97 10.15 -11.22
N ARG A 330 3.06 10.02 -11.99
CA ARG A 330 4.21 10.91 -11.89
C ARG A 330 3.95 12.22 -12.60
N ASN A 331 4.68 13.26 -12.20
CA ASN A 331 4.69 14.55 -12.86
C ASN A 331 5.79 14.57 -13.92
N TYR A 332 5.48 15.10 -15.09
CA TYR A 332 6.43 15.30 -16.21
C TYR A 332 6.38 16.74 -16.76
N LEU A 333 5.45 17.56 -16.25
CA LEU A 333 5.37 18.97 -16.57
C LEU A 333 6.52 19.70 -15.88
N GLU A 334 7.24 20.53 -16.64
CA GLU A 334 8.36 21.32 -16.12
C GLU A 334 7.88 22.50 -15.26
N ASP A 335 6.71 23.06 -15.58
CA ASP A 335 6.10 24.19 -14.89
C ASP A 335 4.80 23.79 -14.19
N LEU A 336 4.95 23.16 -13.03
CA LEU A 336 3.82 22.69 -12.21
C LEU A 336 3.03 23.86 -11.60
N ASP A 337 3.68 24.96 -11.24
CA ASP A 337 3.03 26.10 -10.59
C ASP A 337 2.04 26.78 -11.55
N THR A 338 2.50 27.13 -12.76
CA THR A 338 1.63 27.69 -13.78
C THR A 338 0.50 26.72 -14.16
N ALA A 339 0.81 25.42 -14.29
CA ALA A 339 -0.21 24.43 -14.62
C ALA A 339 -1.30 24.32 -13.52
N ARG A 340 -0.91 24.42 -12.24
CA ARG A 340 -1.85 24.48 -11.11
C ARG A 340 -2.74 25.72 -11.17
N ASP A 341 -2.15 26.89 -11.41
CA ASP A 341 -2.88 28.17 -11.47
C ASP A 341 -3.87 28.19 -12.64
N VAL A 342 -3.43 27.72 -13.81
CA VAL A 342 -4.31 27.61 -14.99
C VAL A 342 -5.44 26.60 -14.73
N LEU A 343 -5.18 25.46 -14.10
CA LEU A 343 -6.24 24.52 -13.72
C LEU A 343 -7.23 25.14 -12.74
N LYS A 344 -6.76 25.89 -11.73
CA LYS A 344 -7.61 26.58 -10.75
C LYS A 344 -8.46 27.67 -11.39
N SER A 345 -8.06 28.25 -12.51
CA SER A 345 -8.90 29.20 -13.26
C SER A 345 -10.12 28.55 -13.90
N ARG A 346 -10.14 27.20 -13.99
CA ARG A 346 -11.20 26.37 -14.61
C ARG A 346 -11.37 26.62 -16.10
N ASP A 347 -10.36 27.19 -16.76
CA ASP A 347 -10.35 27.47 -18.19
C ASP A 347 -9.75 26.31 -18.99
N VAL A 348 -10.62 25.42 -19.49
CA VAL A 348 -10.21 24.24 -20.28
C VAL A 348 -9.59 24.65 -21.62
N GLU A 349 -10.02 25.78 -22.21
CA GLU A 349 -9.47 26.25 -23.49
C GLU A 349 -8.05 26.79 -23.30
N LEU A 350 -7.79 27.48 -22.20
CA LEU A 350 -6.45 27.93 -21.83
C LEU A 350 -5.53 26.75 -21.53
N LEU A 351 -6.01 25.71 -20.82
CA LEU A 351 -5.26 24.46 -20.60
C LEU A 351 -4.90 23.78 -21.93
N ASP A 352 -5.85 23.72 -22.87
CA ASP A 352 -5.60 23.12 -24.19
C ASP A 352 -4.61 23.96 -25.01
N LEU A 353 -4.75 25.27 -24.98
CA LEU A 353 -3.86 26.21 -25.68
C LEU A 353 -2.40 26.09 -25.20
N LEU A 354 -2.18 26.00 -23.88
CA LEU A 354 -0.83 26.00 -23.30
C LEU A 354 -0.17 24.61 -23.32
N TYR A 355 -0.95 23.54 -23.14
CA TYR A 355 -0.42 22.18 -22.93
C TYR A 355 -0.89 21.16 -23.97
N GLY A 356 -1.83 21.48 -24.83
CA GLY A 356 -2.34 20.64 -25.91
C GLY A 356 -3.14 19.39 -25.47
N ASN A 357 -3.20 19.10 -24.17
CA ASN A 357 -3.95 17.96 -23.61
C ASN A 357 -4.39 18.21 -22.16
N PRO A 358 -5.52 18.88 -21.95
CA PRO A 358 -6.02 19.19 -20.61
C PRO A 358 -6.18 17.97 -19.69
N GLY A 359 -6.62 16.84 -20.25
CA GLY A 359 -6.78 15.60 -19.46
C GLY A 359 -5.47 15.01 -18.94
N ASP A 360 -4.37 15.17 -19.65
CA ASP A 360 -3.04 14.74 -19.18
C ASP A 360 -2.48 15.72 -18.15
N VAL A 361 -2.72 17.02 -18.28
CA VAL A 361 -2.38 18.03 -17.26
C VAL A 361 -3.07 17.69 -15.94
N ILE A 362 -4.40 17.50 -15.96
CA ILE A 362 -5.19 17.12 -14.79
C ILE A 362 -4.60 15.87 -14.13
N LYS A 363 -4.24 14.85 -14.91
CA LYS A 363 -3.63 13.61 -14.41
C LYS A 363 -2.28 13.87 -13.76
N GLN A 364 -1.43 14.70 -14.33
CA GLN A 364 -0.10 15.00 -13.79
C GLN A 364 -0.16 15.84 -12.52
N LEU A 365 -1.18 16.66 -12.34
CA LEU A 365 -1.36 17.53 -11.16
C LEU A 365 -1.93 16.82 -9.93
N ILE A 366 -2.32 15.54 -10.00
CA ILE A 366 -2.95 14.81 -8.88
C ILE A 366 -2.10 14.87 -7.60
N ARG A 367 -0.77 14.65 -7.70
CA ARG A 367 0.13 14.67 -6.53
C ARG A 367 0.18 16.05 -5.89
N THR A 368 0.15 17.09 -6.70
CA THR A 368 0.27 18.47 -6.25
C THR A 368 -0.96 18.98 -5.50
N ALA A 369 -2.07 18.21 -5.49
CA ALA A 369 -3.22 18.47 -4.63
C ALA A 369 -2.91 18.20 -3.14
N LEU A 370 -1.86 17.44 -2.82
CA LEU A 370 -1.39 17.26 -1.47
C LEU A 370 -0.42 18.40 -1.14
N VAL A 371 -0.78 19.25 -0.19
CA VAL A 371 -0.08 20.48 0.16
C VAL A 371 0.32 20.49 1.62
N ALA A 372 1.39 21.21 1.93
CA ALA A 372 1.75 21.51 3.32
C ALA A 372 0.80 22.57 3.91
N GLU A 373 0.74 22.66 5.24
CA GLU A 373 0.00 23.70 5.96
C GLU A 373 0.61 25.08 5.64
N ASP A 374 -0.20 26.12 5.77
CA ASP A 374 0.25 27.49 5.53
C ASP A 374 1.46 27.83 6.45
N GLY A 375 2.50 28.40 5.89
CA GLY A 375 3.77 28.64 6.60
C GLY A 375 4.64 27.40 6.77
N HIS A 376 4.28 26.25 6.16
CA HIS A 376 5.04 25.01 6.15
C HIS A 376 5.45 24.62 4.72
N ARG A 377 6.36 23.67 4.64
CA ARG A 377 6.73 22.97 3.41
C ARG A 377 6.88 21.49 3.65
N PHE A 378 6.83 20.72 2.59
CA PHE A 378 7.27 19.32 2.65
C PHE A 378 8.78 19.25 2.49
N ILE A 379 9.41 18.41 3.32
CA ILE A 379 10.73 17.85 3.10
C ILE A 379 10.50 16.39 2.73
N VAL A 380 10.82 16.04 1.49
CA VAL A 380 10.60 14.68 0.96
C VAL A 380 11.96 14.04 0.71
N ALA A 381 12.21 12.88 1.30
CA ALA A 381 13.45 12.14 1.13
C ALA A 381 13.19 10.67 0.83
N ASP A 382 13.83 10.13 -0.22
CA ASP A 382 13.66 8.77 -0.75
C ASP A 382 14.99 8.02 -0.72
N PHE A 383 15.03 6.80 -0.20
CA PHE A 383 16.23 5.98 -0.25
C PHE A 383 16.59 5.62 -1.69
N SER A 384 17.81 5.90 -2.08
CA SER A 384 18.31 5.64 -3.43
C SER A 384 18.61 4.14 -3.64
N ALA A 385 17.83 3.46 -4.49
CA ALA A 385 18.04 2.06 -4.88
C ALA A 385 18.18 1.09 -3.68
N ILE A 386 17.35 1.25 -2.65
CA ILE A 386 17.48 0.51 -1.38
C ILE A 386 17.50 -1.01 -1.57
N GLU A 387 16.64 -1.58 -2.40
CA GLU A 387 16.59 -3.03 -2.61
C GLU A 387 17.90 -3.55 -3.24
N ALA A 388 18.48 -2.79 -4.19
CA ALA A 388 19.76 -3.14 -4.82
C ALA A 388 20.92 -3.05 -3.82
N ARG A 389 20.89 -2.10 -2.88
CA ARG A 389 21.86 -1.98 -1.78
C ARG A 389 21.73 -3.12 -0.80
N VAL A 390 20.52 -3.43 -0.36
CA VAL A 390 20.23 -4.50 0.59
C VAL A 390 20.61 -5.87 0.03
N ILE A 391 20.26 -6.18 -1.24
CA ILE A 391 20.63 -7.49 -1.82
C ILE A 391 22.14 -7.63 -2.01
N ALA A 392 22.85 -6.54 -2.40
CA ALA A 392 24.29 -6.54 -2.54
C ALA A 392 24.98 -6.76 -1.19
N TRP A 393 24.51 -6.09 -0.14
CA TRP A 393 25.00 -6.24 1.22
C TRP A 393 24.78 -7.66 1.77
N LEU A 394 23.53 -8.17 1.72
CA LEU A 394 23.20 -9.52 2.19
C LEU A 394 23.93 -10.62 1.41
N ALA A 395 24.10 -10.45 0.10
CA ALA A 395 24.82 -11.41 -0.73
C ALA A 395 26.34 -11.29 -0.62
N HIS A 396 26.88 -10.23 -0.01
CA HIS A 396 28.28 -9.83 -0.06
C HIS A 396 28.82 -9.68 -1.50
N GLU A 397 28.01 -9.10 -2.41
CA GLU A 397 28.40 -8.85 -3.81
C GLU A 397 29.27 -7.59 -3.86
N GLN A 398 30.60 -7.78 -3.68
CA GLN A 398 31.54 -6.71 -3.36
C GLN A 398 31.58 -5.59 -4.41
N TRP A 399 31.64 -5.92 -5.70
CA TRP A 399 31.71 -4.89 -6.73
C TRP A 399 30.52 -3.91 -6.71
N ARG A 400 29.33 -4.40 -6.34
CA ARG A 400 28.14 -3.55 -6.17
C ARG A 400 28.24 -2.64 -4.97
N GLN A 401 28.76 -3.17 -3.85
CA GLN A 401 28.99 -2.36 -2.65
C GLN A 401 30.03 -1.27 -2.93
N ASP A 402 31.09 -1.58 -3.70
CA ASP A 402 32.11 -0.60 -4.12
C ASP A 402 31.51 0.50 -4.99
N VAL A 403 30.61 0.16 -5.92
CA VAL A 403 29.85 1.15 -6.72
C VAL A 403 29.04 2.08 -5.82
N PHE A 404 28.32 1.51 -4.83
CA PHE A 404 27.54 2.32 -3.90
C PHE A 404 28.39 3.19 -2.97
N ALA A 405 29.53 2.69 -2.53
CA ALA A 405 30.48 3.45 -1.71
C ALA A 405 31.06 4.67 -2.45
N GLN A 406 31.23 4.56 -3.76
CA GLN A 406 31.71 5.63 -4.63
C GLN A 406 30.60 6.56 -5.14
N GLY A 407 29.34 6.38 -4.71
CA GLY A 407 28.18 7.14 -5.21
C GLY A 407 27.82 6.85 -6.66
N GLY A 408 28.24 5.70 -7.20
CA GLY A 408 28.03 5.33 -8.61
C GLY A 408 26.58 4.93 -8.93
N ASP A 409 26.22 5.03 -10.21
CA ASP A 409 24.92 4.58 -10.74
C ASP A 409 24.95 3.07 -10.99
N ILE A 410 24.20 2.33 -10.19
CA ILE A 410 24.16 0.84 -10.26
C ILE A 410 23.67 0.35 -11.63
N TYR A 411 22.81 1.07 -12.31
CA TYR A 411 22.29 0.69 -13.62
C TYR A 411 23.36 0.81 -14.71
N CYS A 412 24.17 1.87 -14.64
CA CYS A 412 25.34 2.03 -15.50
C CYS A 412 26.40 0.96 -15.21
N ALA A 413 26.70 0.73 -13.92
CA ALA A 413 27.68 -0.26 -13.51
C ALA A 413 27.27 -1.69 -13.89
N SER A 414 26.00 -2.03 -13.74
CA SER A 414 25.46 -3.33 -14.16
C SER A 414 25.54 -3.51 -15.67
N ALA A 415 25.16 -2.49 -16.46
CA ALA A 415 25.32 -2.52 -17.90
C ALA A 415 26.80 -2.69 -18.31
N SER A 416 27.71 -1.93 -17.66
CA SER A 416 29.15 -2.06 -17.92
C SER A 416 29.66 -3.46 -17.65
N SER A 417 29.21 -4.09 -16.54
CA SER A 417 29.60 -5.47 -16.19
C SER A 417 29.02 -6.51 -17.14
N MET A 418 27.78 -6.34 -17.60
CA MET A 418 27.11 -7.26 -18.53
C MET A 418 27.72 -7.22 -19.94
N PHE A 419 28.00 -6.02 -20.43
CA PHE A 419 28.42 -5.80 -21.83
C PHE A 419 29.93 -5.61 -21.98
N HIS A 420 30.71 -5.56 -20.88
CA HIS A 420 32.15 -5.35 -20.85
C HIS A 420 32.61 -4.07 -21.56
N VAL A 421 31.81 -3.02 -21.45
CA VAL A 421 32.09 -1.67 -21.99
C VAL A 421 31.78 -0.59 -20.94
N PRO A 422 32.47 0.54 -20.94
CA PRO A 422 32.13 1.63 -20.03
C PRO A 422 30.76 2.21 -20.39
N VAL A 423 29.89 2.40 -19.38
CA VAL A 423 28.55 3.01 -19.54
C VAL A 423 28.43 4.20 -18.62
N VAL A 424 28.12 5.36 -19.16
CA VAL A 424 27.95 6.63 -18.43
C VAL A 424 26.57 7.21 -18.76
N LYS A 425 25.82 7.64 -17.74
CA LYS A 425 24.40 8.04 -17.83
C LYS A 425 24.10 9.02 -18.97
N HIS A 426 24.94 10.04 -19.17
CA HIS A 426 24.82 11.06 -20.21
C HIS A 426 26.08 11.13 -21.09
N GLY A 427 26.69 9.97 -21.38
CA GLY A 427 27.96 9.87 -22.09
C GLY A 427 28.11 8.56 -22.85
N VAL A 428 29.33 8.01 -22.83
CA VAL A 428 29.71 6.80 -23.58
C VAL A 428 28.76 5.64 -23.25
N ASN A 429 28.18 5.03 -24.29
CA ASN A 429 27.27 3.89 -24.20
C ASN A 429 26.04 4.11 -23.29
N GLY A 430 25.63 5.37 -23.07
CA GLY A 430 24.53 5.72 -22.16
C GLY A 430 23.19 5.01 -22.49
N HIS A 431 22.95 4.65 -23.75
CA HIS A 431 21.78 3.87 -24.18
C HIS A 431 21.69 2.49 -23.52
N LEU A 432 22.83 1.89 -23.12
CA LEU A 432 22.85 0.59 -22.44
C LEU A 432 22.37 0.68 -20.98
N ARG A 433 22.36 1.89 -20.39
CA ARG A 433 21.87 2.07 -19.01
C ARG A 433 20.45 1.57 -18.83
N GLN A 434 19.57 1.75 -19.84
CA GLN A 434 18.18 1.25 -19.77
C GLN A 434 18.15 -0.29 -19.70
N LYS A 435 18.98 -0.99 -20.47
CA LYS A 435 19.11 -2.46 -20.39
C LYS A 435 19.60 -2.88 -18.99
N GLY A 436 20.57 -2.15 -18.43
CA GLY A 436 21.04 -2.35 -17.05
C GLY A 436 19.91 -2.15 -16.02
N LYS A 437 19.11 -1.11 -16.18
CA LYS A 437 17.96 -0.84 -15.29
C LYS A 437 16.92 -1.95 -15.32
N VAL A 438 16.51 -2.38 -16.51
CA VAL A 438 15.54 -3.48 -16.68
C VAL A 438 16.09 -4.77 -16.07
N ALA A 439 17.37 -5.09 -16.33
CA ALA A 439 18.02 -6.27 -15.76
C ALA A 439 18.06 -6.23 -14.22
N GLU A 440 18.44 -5.11 -13.63
CA GLU A 440 18.47 -4.96 -12.16
C GLU A 440 17.10 -5.18 -11.52
N LEU A 441 16.07 -4.59 -12.09
CA LEU A 441 14.70 -4.68 -11.56
C LEU A 441 14.08 -6.08 -11.76
N ALA A 442 14.40 -6.74 -12.89
CA ALA A 442 13.81 -8.02 -13.25
C ALA A 442 14.54 -9.23 -12.66
N LEU A 443 15.86 -9.19 -12.55
CA LEU A 443 16.69 -10.38 -12.34
C LEU A 443 17.16 -10.59 -10.90
N GLY A 444 17.09 -9.55 -10.06
CA GLY A 444 17.56 -9.61 -8.65
C GLY A 444 16.99 -10.78 -7.84
N TYR A 445 15.84 -11.29 -8.20
CA TYR A 445 15.10 -12.33 -7.48
C TYR A 445 14.85 -13.61 -8.31
N GLY A 446 15.74 -13.89 -9.24
CA GLY A 446 15.67 -15.11 -10.07
C GLY A 446 14.70 -15.01 -11.23
N GLY A 447 14.31 -13.80 -11.63
CA GLY A 447 13.48 -13.57 -12.80
C GLY A 447 14.09 -14.12 -14.09
N GLY A 448 13.25 -14.35 -15.08
CA GLY A 448 13.62 -14.81 -16.41
C GLY A 448 13.04 -13.90 -17.51
N VAL A 449 12.91 -14.42 -18.73
CA VAL A 449 12.40 -13.68 -19.89
C VAL A 449 11.08 -12.97 -19.62
N GLY A 450 10.12 -13.63 -18.95
CA GLY A 450 8.82 -13.03 -18.61
C GLY A 450 8.95 -11.82 -17.67
N ALA A 451 9.85 -11.86 -16.68
CA ALA A 451 10.10 -10.73 -15.79
C ALA A 451 10.76 -9.56 -16.54
N MET A 452 11.72 -9.85 -17.44
CA MET A 452 12.35 -8.83 -18.27
C MET A 452 11.33 -8.11 -19.16
N LYS A 453 10.46 -8.85 -19.85
CA LYS A 453 9.37 -8.28 -20.67
C LYS A 453 8.40 -7.42 -19.84
N SER A 454 8.06 -7.85 -18.64
CA SER A 454 7.19 -7.07 -17.74
C SER A 454 7.81 -5.76 -17.28
N MET A 455 9.13 -5.71 -17.12
CA MET A 455 9.86 -4.51 -16.70
C MET A 455 10.23 -3.59 -17.87
N ASP A 456 10.34 -4.13 -19.07
CA ASP A 456 10.56 -3.37 -20.31
C ASP A 456 9.22 -2.92 -20.91
N SER A 457 8.53 -2.03 -20.21
CA SER A 457 7.18 -1.58 -20.60
C SER A 457 7.11 -0.86 -21.95
N LYS A 458 8.25 -0.39 -22.46
CA LYS A 458 8.35 0.29 -23.77
C LYS A 458 8.78 -0.64 -24.90
N GLY A 459 9.19 -1.89 -24.57
CA GLY A 459 9.68 -2.84 -25.58
C GLY A 459 11.00 -2.40 -26.22
N GLU A 460 11.86 -1.70 -25.48
CA GLU A 460 13.14 -1.18 -25.99
C GLU A 460 14.20 -2.28 -26.18
N ILE A 461 13.98 -3.47 -25.59
CA ILE A 461 14.91 -4.60 -25.66
C ILE A 461 14.33 -5.68 -26.56
N PRO A 462 14.98 -6.01 -27.70
CA PRO A 462 14.54 -7.10 -28.56
C PRO A 462 14.48 -8.44 -27.82
N GLU A 463 13.43 -9.23 -28.05
CA GLU A 463 13.24 -10.51 -27.39
C GLU A 463 14.43 -11.48 -27.58
N SER A 464 15.08 -11.43 -28.72
CA SER A 464 16.27 -12.23 -29.03
C SER A 464 17.47 -11.93 -28.13
N GLU A 465 17.56 -10.73 -27.54
CA GLU A 465 18.65 -10.34 -26.64
C GLU A 465 18.40 -10.78 -25.18
N LEU A 466 17.15 -10.99 -24.78
CA LEU A 466 16.78 -11.26 -23.39
C LEU A 466 17.54 -12.45 -22.76
N PRO A 467 17.68 -13.62 -23.41
CA PRO A 467 18.42 -14.74 -22.82
C PRO A 467 19.89 -14.40 -22.56
N GLY A 468 20.55 -13.69 -23.49
CA GLY A 468 21.94 -13.25 -23.36
C GLY A 468 22.15 -12.28 -22.21
N ILE A 469 21.23 -11.31 -22.04
CA ILE A 469 21.24 -10.33 -20.93
C ILE A 469 21.07 -11.05 -19.60
N ILE A 470 20.14 -12.01 -19.51
CA ILE A 470 19.89 -12.78 -18.27
C ILE A 470 21.15 -13.56 -17.86
N GLU A 471 21.79 -14.22 -18.83
CA GLU A 471 23.02 -14.97 -18.57
C GLU A 471 24.18 -14.05 -18.14
N ALA A 472 24.37 -12.94 -18.86
CA ALA A 472 25.40 -11.96 -18.55
C ALA A 472 25.20 -11.36 -17.14
N TRP A 473 23.98 -10.99 -16.75
CA TRP A 473 23.68 -10.47 -15.42
C TRP A 473 23.96 -11.51 -14.33
N ARG A 474 23.53 -12.76 -14.52
CA ARG A 474 23.77 -13.84 -13.55
C ARG A 474 25.25 -14.16 -13.38
N ARG A 475 26.03 -14.06 -14.45
CA ARG A 475 27.50 -14.24 -14.44
C ARG A 475 28.17 -13.08 -13.71
N ALA A 476 27.68 -11.85 -13.89
CA ALA A 476 28.16 -10.66 -13.20
C ALA A 476 27.77 -10.63 -11.71
N SER A 477 26.75 -11.40 -11.29
CA SER A 477 26.22 -11.39 -9.93
C SER A 477 26.20 -12.78 -9.27
N PRO A 478 27.37 -13.47 -9.18
CA PRO A 478 27.42 -14.86 -8.74
C PRO A 478 27.04 -15.06 -7.28
N ARG A 479 27.28 -14.08 -6.41
CA ARG A 479 26.93 -14.18 -4.98
C ARG A 479 25.43 -13.99 -4.74
N ILE A 480 24.77 -13.14 -5.54
CA ILE A 480 23.31 -13.00 -5.51
C ILE A 480 22.65 -14.30 -5.99
N THR A 481 23.11 -14.89 -7.10
CA THR A 481 22.57 -16.16 -7.59
C THR A 481 22.79 -17.31 -6.60
N ARG A 482 23.92 -17.30 -5.88
CA ARG A 482 24.18 -18.25 -4.80
C ARG A 482 23.24 -18.02 -3.62
N PHE A 483 22.92 -16.77 -3.29
CA PHE A 483 21.99 -16.45 -2.19
C PHE A 483 20.60 -17.06 -2.42
N TRP A 484 20.09 -17.07 -3.64
CA TRP A 484 18.81 -17.76 -3.95
C TRP A 484 18.90 -19.26 -3.64
N LYS A 485 19.99 -19.92 -4.05
CA LYS A 485 20.21 -21.36 -3.81
C LYS A 485 20.34 -21.67 -2.32
N ASP A 486 21.10 -20.85 -1.60
CA ASP A 486 21.31 -21.01 -0.16
C ASP A 486 19.97 -20.85 0.60
N ALA A 487 19.15 -19.87 0.25
CA ALA A 487 17.83 -19.66 0.85
C ALA A 487 16.87 -20.83 0.57
N ASP A 488 16.84 -21.33 -0.66
CA ASP A 488 16.03 -22.49 -1.05
C ASP A 488 16.44 -23.76 -0.28
N THR A 489 17.73 -24.02 -0.23
CA THR A 489 18.31 -25.19 0.47
C THR A 489 18.03 -25.10 1.97
N ALA A 490 18.25 -23.93 2.59
CA ALA A 490 18.00 -23.71 4.01
C ALA A 490 16.52 -23.93 4.36
N ALA A 491 15.61 -23.34 3.59
CA ALA A 491 14.19 -23.47 3.81
C ALA A 491 13.70 -24.92 3.65
N LYS A 492 14.14 -25.63 2.60
CA LYS A 492 13.84 -27.06 2.39
C LYS A 492 14.37 -27.93 3.52
N LYS A 493 15.61 -27.70 3.98
CA LYS A 493 16.17 -28.43 5.11
C LYS A 493 15.34 -28.23 6.37
N VAL A 494 15.01 -26.99 6.73
CA VAL A 494 14.20 -26.68 7.90
C VAL A 494 12.81 -27.31 7.81
N VAL A 495 12.18 -27.30 6.64
CA VAL A 495 10.86 -27.93 6.45
C VAL A 495 10.92 -29.43 6.62
N LYS A 496 11.96 -30.10 6.11
CA LYS A 496 12.16 -31.55 6.18
C LYS A 496 12.58 -32.04 7.57
N THR A 497 13.55 -31.38 8.19
CA THR A 497 14.18 -31.89 9.41
C THR A 497 13.73 -31.19 10.69
N GLY A 498 13.22 -29.97 10.60
CA GLY A 498 12.94 -29.12 11.75
C GLY A 498 14.18 -28.43 12.34
N GLU A 499 15.39 -28.78 11.91
CA GLU A 499 16.61 -28.18 12.41
C GLU A 499 16.83 -26.76 11.92
N PRO A 500 17.16 -25.79 12.79
CA PRO A 500 17.45 -24.43 12.38
C PRO A 500 18.67 -24.35 11.44
N VAL A 501 18.60 -23.48 10.45
CA VAL A 501 19.70 -23.21 9.51
C VAL A 501 20.02 -21.73 9.50
N ARG A 502 21.31 -21.37 9.58
CA ARG A 502 21.79 -20.00 9.40
C ARG A 502 22.52 -19.86 8.07
N ILE A 503 22.29 -18.79 7.38
CA ILE A 503 22.99 -18.43 6.13
C ILE A 503 23.51 -16.99 6.23
N ARG A 504 24.32 -16.58 5.26
CA ARG A 504 24.89 -15.22 5.23
C ARG A 504 25.63 -14.87 6.51
N GLN A 505 26.63 -15.71 6.86
CA GLN A 505 27.47 -15.56 8.07
C GLN A 505 26.65 -15.48 9.38
N GLY A 506 25.44 -16.07 9.38
CA GLY A 506 24.54 -16.08 10.54
C GLY A 506 23.51 -14.97 10.60
N ASN A 507 23.56 -13.98 9.69
CA ASN A 507 22.65 -12.85 9.69
C ASN A 507 21.20 -13.20 9.34
N ILE A 508 20.96 -14.35 8.72
CA ILE A 508 19.61 -14.83 8.38
C ILE A 508 19.45 -16.24 8.93
N ARG A 509 18.40 -16.47 9.70
CA ARG A 509 18.10 -17.76 10.34
C ARG A 509 16.73 -18.29 9.89
N PHE A 510 16.72 -19.52 9.41
CA PHE A 510 15.50 -20.29 9.11
C PHE A 510 15.24 -21.26 10.26
N PHE A 511 14.00 -21.34 10.74
CA PHE A 511 13.63 -22.28 11.80
C PHE A 511 12.11 -22.55 11.79
N LYS A 512 11.69 -23.65 12.44
CA LYS A 512 10.27 -23.98 12.65
C LYS A 512 9.86 -23.75 14.09
N SER A 513 8.67 -23.17 14.27
CA SER A 513 8.03 -23.04 15.58
C SER A 513 6.52 -23.01 15.42
N LYS A 514 5.79 -23.76 16.26
CA LYS A 514 4.31 -23.72 16.38
C LYS A 514 3.55 -23.83 15.05
N GLY A 515 4.06 -24.64 14.12
CA GLY A 515 3.43 -24.86 12.82
C GLY A 515 3.80 -23.86 11.73
N PHE A 516 4.72 -22.95 12.01
CA PHE A 516 5.26 -21.99 11.05
C PHE A 516 6.75 -22.28 10.75
N MET A 517 7.18 -22.02 9.53
CA MET A 517 8.58 -21.72 9.24
C MET A 517 8.78 -20.23 9.35
N PHE A 518 9.82 -19.81 10.05
CA PHE A 518 10.23 -18.44 10.19
C PHE A 518 11.56 -18.19 9.49
N ILE A 519 11.69 -16.99 8.91
CA ILE A 519 12.96 -16.42 8.47
C ILE A 519 13.23 -15.21 9.35
N GLU A 520 14.21 -15.32 10.26
CA GLU A 520 14.66 -14.22 11.12
C GLU A 520 15.66 -13.37 10.34
N LEU A 521 15.36 -12.08 10.28
CA LEU A 521 16.10 -11.05 9.57
C LEU A 521 17.21 -10.47 10.47
N PRO A 522 18.19 -9.73 9.93
CA PRO A 522 19.20 -9.03 10.73
C PRO A 522 18.61 -8.12 11.83
N SER A 523 17.48 -7.49 11.59
CA SER A 523 16.74 -6.66 12.55
C SER A 523 16.13 -7.44 13.73
N GLY A 524 16.17 -8.78 13.71
CA GLY A 524 15.46 -9.65 14.65
C GLY A 524 13.98 -9.86 14.29
N ARG A 525 13.43 -9.15 13.32
CA ARG A 525 12.08 -9.37 12.82
C ARG A 525 12.00 -10.69 12.04
N ARG A 526 10.82 -11.28 11.97
CA ARG A 526 10.62 -12.62 11.37
C ARG A 526 9.58 -12.57 10.27
N LEU A 527 9.85 -13.24 9.16
CA LEU A 527 8.88 -13.54 8.12
C LEU A 527 8.28 -14.92 8.40
N ALA A 528 6.96 -15.04 8.37
CA ALA A 528 6.25 -16.27 8.74
C ALA A 528 5.67 -16.98 7.51
N TYR A 529 5.76 -18.30 7.48
CA TYR A 529 5.19 -19.18 6.46
C TYR A 529 4.38 -20.28 7.16
N ALA A 530 3.05 -20.19 7.08
CA ALA A 530 2.17 -21.08 7.82
C ALA A 530 2.11 -22.48 7.21
N ARG A 531 2.17 -23.51 8.07
CA ARG A 531 2.05 -24.94 7.71
C ARG A 531 2.90 -25.32 6.49
N PRO A 532 4.22 -25.06 6.50
CA PRO A 532 5.10 -25.35 5.39
C PRO A 532 5.26 -26.85 5.17
N ARG A 533 5.33 -27.27 3.91
CA ARG A 533 5.63 -28.65 3.51
C ARG A 533 6.43 -28.69 2.21
N ILE A 534 7.04 -29.82 1.93
CA ILE A 534 7.63 -30.08 0.61
C ILE A 534 6.51 -30.53 -0.35
N GLY A 535 6.46 -29.91 -1.50
CA GLY A 535 5.61 -30.24 -2.64
C GLY A 535 6.44 -30.37 -3.92
N LEU A 536 5.77 -30.47 -5.06
CA LEU A 536 6.40 -30.45 -6.36
C LEU A 536 5.94 -29.21 -7.14
N ASN A 537 6.88 -28.52 -7.77
CA ASN A 537 6.58 -27.41 -8.65
C ASN A 537 6.04 -27.91 -10.01
N ARG A 538 5.61 -26.99 -10.86
CA ARG A 538 5.10 -27.30 -12.21
C ARG A 538 6.10 -28.02 -13.13
N PHE A 539 7.37 -28.08 -12.74
CA PHE A 539 8.45 -28.76 -13.48
C PHE A 539 8.82 -30.12 -12.86
N GLY A 540 8.08 -30.59 -11.85
CA GLY A 540 8.35 -31.86 -11.16
C GLY A 540 9.50 -31.83 -10.16
N SER A 541 10.08 -30.66 -9.85
CA SER A 541 11.14 -30.49 -8.87
C SER A 541 10.57 -30.19 -7.48
N GLU A 542 11.27 -30.60 -6.42
CA GLU A 542 10.88 -30.27 -5.05
C GLU A 542 10.77 -28.77 -4.86
N SER A 543 9.69 -28.34 -4.24
CA SER A 543 9.35 -26.96 -3.93
C SER A 543 8.77 -26.85 -2.53
N ILE A 544 8.71 -25.65 -1.99
CA ILE A 544 8.08 -25.37 -0.70
C ILE A 544 6.68 -24.84 -0.95
N GLU A 545 5.71 -25.49 -0.33
CA GLU A 545 4.34 -25.00 -0.25
C GLU A 545 4.02 -24.57 1.18
N TYR A 546 3.23 -23.54 1.33
CA TYR A 546 2.72 -23.05 2.61
C TYR A 546 1.30 -22.49 2.46
N ASP A 547 0.59 -22.33 3.58
CA ASP A 547 -0.70 -21.65 3.56
C ASP A 547 -0.46 -20.14 3.57
N GLY A 548 -1.04 -19.45 2.58
CA GLY A 548 -0.88 -18.00 2.40
C GLY A 548 -1.95 -17.40 1.50
N MET A 549 -1.93 -16.08 1.37
CA MET A 549 -2.79 -15.38 0.41
C MET A 549 -2.23 -15.52 -1.01
N ASP A 550 -3.02 -16.07 -1.92
CA ASP A 550 -2.76 -16.00 -3.35
C ASP A 550 -3.04 -14.56 -3.82
N GLN A 551 -2.02 -13.89 -4.36
CA GLN A 551 -2.13 -12.48 -4.76
C GLN A 551 -3.00 -12.26 -6.00
N VAL A 552 -3.11 -13.28 -6.88
CA VAL A 552 -3.89 -13.19 -8.12
C VAL A 552 -5.37 -13.45 -7.81
N LYS A 553 -5.64 -14.52 -7.06
CA LYS A 553 -7.01 -14.93 -6.70
C LYS A 553 -7.56 -14.21 -5.48
N ASN A 554 -6.70 -13.54 -4.72
CA ASN A 554 -7.02 -12.91 -3.43
C ASN A 554 -7.73 -13.86 -2.44
N THR A 555 -7.30 -15.12 -2.41
CA THR A 555 -7.87 -16.17 -1.56
C THR A 555 -6.79 -16.81 -0.69
N TRP A 556 -7.18 -17.23 0.52
CA TRP A 556 -6.31 -17.99 1.41
C TRP A 556 -6.26 -19.46 0.96
N GLY A 557 -5.05 -19.98 0.75
CA GLY A 557 -4.85 -21.34 0.29
C GLY A 557 -3.40 -21.75 0.20
N ARG A 558 -3.13 -22.85 -0.50
CA ARG A 558 -1.78 -23.33 -0.75
C ARG A 558 -1.08 -22.44 -1.78
N VAL A 559 0.11 -21.96 -1.43
CA VAL A 559 0.96 -21.12 -2.26
C VAL A 559 2.34 -21.75 -2.32
N GLU A 560 2.92 -21.78 -3.51
CA GLU A 560 4.30 -22.23 -3.76
C GLU A 560 5.29 -21.08 -3.56
N THR A 561 6.51 -21.41 -3.06
CA THR A 561 7.64 -20.49 -3.00
C THR A 561 8.95 -21.19 -3.37
N TYR A 562 9.94 -20.38 -3.73
CA TYR A 562 11.29 -20.83 -4.13
C TYR A 562 12.34 -19.80 -3.68
N GLY A 563 13.61 -20.15 -3.79
CA GLY A 563 14.72 -19.38 -3.26
C GLY A 563 14.75 -17.92 -3.69
N GLY A 564 14.51 -17.61 -4.96
CA GLY A 564 14.44 -16.23 -5.45
C GLY A 564 13.31 -15.44 -4.80
N LYS A 565 12.12 -16.06 -4.63
CA LYS A 565 10.97 -15.42 -3.96
C LYS A 565 11.19 -15.22 -2.45
N LEU A 566 11.89 -16.16 -1.81
CA LEU A 566 12.29 -15.99 -0.41
C LEU A 566 13.26 -14.82 -0.25
N VAL A 567 14.24 -14.69 -1.16
CA VAL A 567 15.21 -13.58 -1.14
C VAL A 567 14.52 -12.24 -1.44
N GLU A 568 13.56 -12.20 -2.37
CA GLU A 568 12.73 -11.00 -2.60
C GLU A 568 12.05 -10.56 -1.30
N ASN A 569 11.37 -11.48 -0.61
CA ASN A 569 10.69 -11.15 0.65
C ASN A 569 11.69 -10.68 1.73
N ILE A 570 12.87 -11.29 1.84
CA ILE A 570 13.93 -10.90 2.77
C ILE A 570 14.43 -9.48 2.47
N VAL A 571 14.77 -9.21 1.21
CA VAL A 571 15.32 -7.90 0.79
C VAL A 571 14.30 -6.78 1.00
N GLN A 572 13.05 -7.00 0.57
CA GLN A 572 11.97 -6.04 0.78
C GLN A 572 11.68 -5.80 2.26
N ALA A 573 11.79 -6.84 3.06
CA ALA A 573 11.58 -6.74 4.50
C ALA A 573 12.71 -5.96 5.19
N VAL A 574 13.98 -6.19 4.83
CA VAL A 574 15.12 -5.43 5.36
C VAL A 574 15.06 -3.97 4.92
N ALA A 575 14.69 -3.69 3.66
CA ALA A 575 14.48 -2.32 3.19
C ALA A 575 13.39 -1.60 4.01
N ARG A 576 12.28 -2.29 4.29
CA ARG A 576 11.21 -1.78 5.19
C ARG A 576 11.73 -1.52 6.60
N ASP A 577 12.61 -2.38 7.13
CA ASP A 577 13.16 -2.20 8.47
C ASP A 577 14.10 -0.98 8.52
N CYS A 578 14.86 -0.71 7.46
CA CYS A 578 15.65 0.53 7.32
C CYS A 578 14.75 1.76 7.35
N LEU A 579 13.65 1.77 6.57
CA LEU A 579 12.69 2.88 6.57
C LEU A 579 12.05 3.07 7.96
N ALA A 580 11.57 1.99 8.59
CA ALA A 580 10.93 2.06 9.89
C ALA A 580 11.85 2.65 10.97
N ALA A 581 13.11 2.21 11.00
CA ALA A 581 14.12 2.73 11.91
C ALA A 581 14.42 4.21 11.63
N SER A 582 14.53 4.61 10.36
CA SER A 582 14.76 6.02 10.00
C SER A 582 13.58 6.91 10.37
N MET A 583 12.33 6.48 10.14
CA MET A 583 11.14 7.23 10.54
C MET A 583 11.07 7.45 12.06
N LEU A 584 11.42 6.42 12.84
CA LEU A 584 11.44 6.55 14.30
C LEU A 584 12.53 7.54 14.77
N ARG A 585 13.71 7.53 14.13
CA ARG A 585 14.77 8.52 14.43
C ARG A 585 14.33 9.94 14.07
N LEU A 586 13.71 10.12 12.91
CA LEU A 586 13.15 11.42 12.48
C LEU A 586 12.09 11.92 13.45
N ALA A 587 11.17 11.06 13.88
CA ALA A 587 10.16 11.42 14.87
C ALA A 587 10.77 11.80 16.23
N LYS A 588 11.79 11.05 16.70
CA LYS A 588 12.55 11.37 17.92
C LYS A 588 13.36 12.67 17.80
N ALA A 589 13.76 13.06 16.60
CA ALA A 589 14.39 14.35 16.31
C ALA A 589 13.38 15.51 16.18
N GLY A 590 12.08 15.25 16.33
CA GLY A 590 11.03 16.28 16.31
C GLY A 590 10.38 16.51 14.95
N TYR A 591 10.78 15.77 13.89
CA TYR A 591 10.17 15.89 12.57
C TYR A 591 8.77 15.28 12.51
N LYS A 592 7.82 16.03 11.95
CA LYS A 592 6.43 15.59 11.77
C LYS A 592 6.27 14.87 10.43
N ILE A 593 6.38 13.54 10.43
CA ILE A 593 6.08 12.72 9.26
C ILE A 593 4.57 12.71 9.07
N VAL A 594 4.09 13.06 7.86
CA VAL A 594 2.66 13.10 7.51
C VAL A 594 2.26 12.01 6.52
N ALA A 595 3.22 11.46 5.80
CA ALA A 595 3.04 10.31 4.92
C ALA A 595 4.39 9.62 4.66
N HIS A 596 4.35 8.41 4.13
CA HIS A 596 5.51 7.75 3.53
C HIS A 596 5.04 6.83 2.39
N ILE A 597 5.91 6.61 1.39
CA ILE A 597 5.56 5.88 0.17
C ILE A 597 6.75 5.00 -0.22
N HIS A 598 6.60 3.68 -0.14
CA HIS A 598 7.68 2.72 -0.37
C HIS A 598 8.89 2.98 0.53
N ASP A 599 9.92 3.64 0.04
CA ASP A 599 11.18 3.92 0.69
C ASP A 599 11.37 5.44 0.93
N GLU A 600 10.30 6.23 0.74
CA GLU A 600 10.25 7.70 0.83
C GLU A 600 9.51 8.15 2.09
N VAL A 601 9.99 9.19 2.74
CA VAL A 601 9.30 9.89 3.82
C VAL A 601 8.83 11.27 3.34
N VAL A 602 7.66 11.70 3.80
CA VAL A 602 7.09 13.05 3.59
C VAL A 602 6.94 13.71 4.95
N ILE A 603 7.73 14.72 5.20
CA ILE A 603 7.76 15.50 6.44
C ILE A 603 7.12 16.85 6.18
N GLU A 604 6.26 17.31 7.08
CA GLU A 604 5.72 18.67 7.07
C GLU A 604 6.47 19.48 8.13
N ALA A 605 7.20 20.51 7.69
CA ALA A 605 8.03 21.34 8.56
C ALA A 605 7.76 22.83 8.33
N PRO A 606 7.83 23.70 9.37
CA PRO A 606 7.78 25.15 9.20
C PRO A 606 8.87 25.63 8.22
N ILE A 607 8.57 26.67 7.46
CA ILE A 607 9.55 27.27 6.56
C ILE A 607 10.71 27.80 7.41
N GLY A 608 11.94 27.40 7.08
CA GLY A 608 13.15 27.79 7.79
C GLY A 608 13.56 26.87 8.95
N GLU A 609 12.77 25.84 9.29
CA GLU A 609 13.11 24.86 10.33
C GLU A 609 13.47 23.50 9.70
N GLY A 610 14.63 22.93 10.06
CA GLY A 610 15.17 21.72 9.49
C GLY A 610 15.60 21.88 8.03
N SER A 611 16.20 20.84 7.47
CA SER A 611 16.64 20.83 6.06
C SER A 611 16.58 19.41 5.47
N LEU A 612 16.58 19.34 4.13
CA LEU A 612 16.67 18.06 3.42
C LEU A 612 17.95 17.29 3.78
N ASP A 613 19.10 18.02 3.88
CA ASP A 613 20.38 17.39 4.22
C ASP A 613 20.35 16.75 5.62
N GLU A 614 19.79 17.45 6.61
CA GLU A 614 19.61 16.91 7.97
C GLU A 614 18.71 15.66 7.98
N VAL A 615 17.62 15.70 7.23
CA VAL A 615 16.70 14.53 7.08
C VAL A 615 17.42 13.36 6.44
N ILE A 616 18.19 13.57 5.37
CA ILE A 616 18.99 12.55 4.71
C ILE A 616 20.04 11.97 5.67
N ASP A 617 20.74 12.81 6.42
CA ASP A 617 21.72 12.36 7.41
C ASP A 617 21.10 11.48 8.48
N ILE A 618 19.92 11.84 8.99
CA ILE A 618 19.19 11.02 9.97
C ILE A 618 18.71 9.71 9.35
N MET A 619 18.19 9.73 8.12
CA MET A 619 17.73 8.53 7.42
C MET A 619 18.86 7.54 7.15
N CYS A 620 20.02 8.02 6.76
CA CYS A 620 21.15 7.19 6.36
C CYS A 620 22.00 6.68 7.53
N LYS A 621 21.71 7.06 8.79
CA LYS A 621 22.43 6.53 9.96
C LYS A 621 22.26 5.01 10.04
N PRO A 622 23.37 4.27 10.20
CA PRO A 622 23.29 2.81 10.37
C PRO A 622 22.68 2.43 11.73
N GLU A 623 22.03 1.28 11.74
CA GLU A 623 21.65 0.56 12.96
C GLU A 623 22.68 -0.55 13.27
N PRO A 624 22.79 -1.01 14.50
CA PRO A 624 23.71 -2.12 14.83
C PRO A 624 23.50 -3.39 13.99
N TRP A 625 22.27 -3.64 13.55
CA TRP A 625 21.91 -4.83 12.79
C TRP A 625 22.18 -4.69 11.27
N ASN A 626 22.42 -3.49 10.75
CA ASN A 626 22.72 -3.25 9.34
C ASN A 626 24.11 -2.63 9.12
N GLU A 627 25.02 -2.85 10.04
CA GLU A 627 26.41 -2.42 9.91
C GLU A 627 27.02 -2.86 8.56
N GLY A 628 27.68 -1.96 7.87
CA GLY A 628 28.25 -2.18 6.54
C GLY A 628 27.25 -2.05 5.38
N LEU A 629 25.95 -1.84 5.64
CA LEU A 629 24.99 -1.47 4.60
C LEU A 629 25.14 0.02 4.25
N ILE A 630 25.55 0.30 3.02
CA ILE A 630 25.74 1.67 2.53
C ILE A 630 24.39 2.24 2.13
N LEU A 631 23.80 3.07 2.98
CA LEU A 631 22.57 3.79 2.69
C LEU A 631 22.87 5.12 1.98
N ASN A 632 21.94 5.58 1.17
CA ASN A 632 21.93 6.90 0.57
C ASN A 632 20.48 7.30 0.29
N ALA A 633 20.18 8.59 0.39
CA ALA A 633 18.87 9.13 0.08
C ALA A 633 19.02 10.42 -0.74
N ALA A 634 17.97 10.77 -1.46
CA ALA A 634 17.87 12.03 -2.20
C ALA A 634 16.42 12.55 -2.03
N GLY A 635 16.20 13.84 -2.30
CA GLY A 635 14.87 14.37 -2.12
C GLY A 635 14.78 15.84 -2.56
N PHE A 636 13.71 16.48 -2.08
CA PHE A 636 13.42 17.88 -2.40
C PHE A 636 12.63 18.55 -1.26
N GLU A 637 12.58 19.87 -1.30
CA GLU A 637 11.68 20.67 -0.46
C GLU A 637 10.70 21.43 -1.35
N ASN A 638 9.40 21.39 -1.02
CA ASN A 638 8.38 22.03 -1.84
C ASN A 638 7.09 22.25 -1.02
N PRO A 639 6.25 23.29 -1.31
CA PRO A 639 4.98 23.49 -0.64
C PRO A 639 3.93 22.41 -0.98
N TYR A 640 4.10 21.64 -2.03
CA TYR A 640 3.21 20.53 -2.41
C TYR A 640 4.00 19.27 -2.77
N TYR A 641 3.33 18.12 -2.71
CA TYR A 641 3.96 16.84 -3.02
C TYR A 641 4.08 16.64 -4.54
N MET A 642 5.25 16.22 -4.98
CA MET A 642 5.53 15.87 -6.38
C MET A 642 6.43 14.64 -6.47
N LYS A 643 6.62 14.08 -7.66
CA LYS A 643 7.60 13.02 -7.93
C LYS A 643 7.93 12.99 -9.42
N ASP A 644 9.21 13.15 -9.73
CA ASP A 644 9.76 13.07 -11.09
C ASP A 644 9.67 11.67 -11.71
#